data_03ca04f96ae490a48a9059201e81956d
#
_entry.id   03ca04f96ae490a48a9059201e81956d
#
_cell.length_a   1.000
_cell.length_b   1.000
_cell.length_c   1.000
_cell.angle_alpha   90.00
_cell.angle_beta   90.00
_cell.angle_gamma   90.00
#
_symmetry.space_group_name_H-M   'P 1'
#
loop_
_entity.id
_entity.type
_entity.pdbx_description
1 polymer ?
#
loop_
_entity_poly.entity_id
_entity_poly.type
_entity_poly.pdbx_seq_one_letter_code
_entity_poly.pdbx_strand_id
1 'polypeptide(L)'
;MKRIITLAALVTPMVLSAQTGVVATHPANNEGKSLTMEEAVMGRNVRPTGIWASWKDNSTIIFRKDGKWMTENLADGEISEYSATGLPEGFPENAENITSNGNRAYAYTIGQSLYVFDGGSVSVAESENSQITYGQTVSRNEFGIENGIFWSPDGSKLAFYRKDDSKVTDFPLLDITTRTGSLKSIKYPMNGMDSENVRLGVYDRATGKTVWCDVDEYGYDQYLTNITWSPDSRNIFIQVLDRTQKHLKLNMYRAADGSFARTVLTEDDSRYVEPLDPLRFVKGTYSFIYRTNNRDGFRNLYLCDTLGTVRRLTAVDADVEYLANDGRFVYYTSAEVSPVENHLFRIEVRIPGVPALRHSQRPKSGSQTMGQSLSRIPADIVAKAKFGKPVRLTAEEGWHTISLNDDCTKFIDSYSSFNVPQVTDLRAADGKLIRNLSTASDPLKDYKTGEVLFGTVKSADGQYDNWYRLFLPTDFDPARKYPVILYVYGGPHSQMVQDTWLGQVRMWEMLMAQKGYIVYVQDNRGTQNRGAEYEKAIHRHCGQNEMADQMVGINMLKSLPFVDSDRIGVHGWSYGGFMTISLMTNYPETFKVGVAGGPVIDWKWYEVMYGERYMDTEATNPEGFAQTSLINNVNNLKGKLLICQGAIDNTVVWQHSLSFVQKCVERNVQLDYFPYPCSEHNVFGRWRIHLMDKVTNYFDDYLK
;
A
#
# COMPACT_ATOMS: atom_id res chain seq x y z
N MET A 1 21.56 47.85 11.44
CA MET A 1 20.74 46.67 11.82
C MET A 1 20.21 45.83 10.67
N LYS A 2 19.83 46.39 9.50
CA LYS A 2 19.31 45.54 8.35
C LYS A 2 20.32 44.63 7.68
N ARG A 3 21.64 44.88 7.76
CA ARG A 3 22.68 44.02 7.12
C ARG A 3 23.07 42.78 7.95
N ILE A 4 22.79 42.79 9.25
CA ILE A 4 23.13 41.65 10.15
C ILE A 4 22.03 40.57 10.05
N ILE A 5 20.76 40.98 9.85
CA ILE A 5 19.63 40.02 9.68
C ILE A 5 19.73 39.25 8.37
N THR A 6 20.21 39.88 7.29
CA THR A 6 20.38 39.22 5.99
C THR A 6 21.54 38.17 5.99
N LEU A 7 22.58 38.36 6.82
CA LEU A 7 23.67 37.44 6.93
C LEU A 7 23.31 36.22 7.82
N ALA A 8 22.52 36.42 8.86
CA ALA A 8 22.03 35.33 9.70
C ALA A 8 21.06 34.40 8.93
N ALA A 9 20.18 34.97 8.10
CA ALA A 9 19.24 34.20 7.27
C ALA A 9 19.93 33.38 6.17
N LEU A 10 21.13 33.76 5.71
CA LEU A 10 21.91 33.01 4.72
C LEU A 10 22.87 31.98 5.35
N VAL A 11 23.29 32.19 6.61
CA VAL A 11 24.20 31.29 7.31
C VAL A 11 23.44 30.10 7.93
N THR A 12 22.21 30.28 8.35
CA THR A 12 21.39 29.25 8.99
C THR A 12 21.11 28.05 8.05
N PRO A 13 20.68 28.22 6.78
CA PRO A 13 20.52 27.12 5.84
C PRO A 13 21.82 26.39 5.52
N MET A 14 22.94 27.12 5.38
CA MET A 14 24.25 26.51 5.07
C MET A 14 24.81 25.67 6.23
N VAL A 15 24.66 26.10 7.47
CA VAL A 15 25.09 25.36 8.66
C VAL A 15 24.17 24.14 8.87
N LEU A 16 22.88 24.32 8.66
CA LEU A 16 21.89 23.25 8.75
C LEU A 16 22.16 22.19 7.68
N SER A 17 22.39 22.56 6.41
CA SER A 17 22.63 21.64 5.31
C SER A 17 23.90 20.79 5.51
N ALA A 18 24.95 21.37 6.10
CA ALA A 18 26.20 20.64 6.37
C ALA A 18 26.07 19.61 7.51
N GLN A 19 25.16 19.83 8.46
CA GLN A 19 24.97 18.94 9.62
C GLN A 19 23.84 17.93 9.45
N THR A 20 22.87 18.24 8.60
CA THR A 20 21.61 17.49 8.52
C THR A 20 21.41 16.74 7.20
N GLY A 21 22.29 16.84 6.22
CA GLY A 21 22.11 16.19 4.91
C GLY A 21 20.91 16.74 4.12
N VAL A 22 20.56 18.02 4.30
CA VAL A 22 19.46 18.66 3.56
C VAL A 22 19.71 18.62 2.05
N VAL A 23 18.74 18.12 1.31
CA VAL A 23 18.77 17.97 -0.16
C VAL A 23 17.87 19.03 -0.84
N ALA A 24 16.71 19.31 -0.25
CA ALA A 24 15.75 20.28 -0.77
C ALA A 24 15.03 21.01 0.36
N THR A 25 14.46 22.19 0.06
CA THR A 25 13.68 22.98 1.01
C THR A 25 12.41 23.51 0.36
N HIS A 26 11.35 23.65 1.16
CA HIS A 26 10.17 24.45 0.82
C HIS A 26 10.16 25.69 1.70
N PRO A 27 10.09 26.90 1.13
CA PRO A 27 10.27 28.15 1.88
C PRO A 27 9.10 28.41 2.84
N ALA A 28 9.39 29.08 3.96
CA ALA A 28 8.38 29.56 4.89
C ALA A 28 7.51 30.65 4.25
N ASN A 29 6.22 30.64 4.61
CA ASN A 29 5.30 31.75 4.37
C ASN A 29 4.87 32.32 5.72
N ASN A 30 5.37 33.49 6.07
CA ASN A 30 5.07 34.16 7.35
C ASN A 30 3.78 35.02 7.29
N GLU A 31 3.15 35.12 6.12
CA GLU A 31 1.91 35.86 5.92
C GLU A 31 0.72 34.91 5.80
N GLY A 32 -0.48 35.41 6.10
CA GLY A 32 -1.70 34.63 5.95
C GLY A 32 -2.31 34.14 7.26
N LYS A 33 -3.28 33.23 7.15
CA LYS A 33 -4.03 32.69 8.29
C LYS A 33 -3.39 31.37 8.81
N SER A 34 -3.71 31.03 10.04
CA SER A 34 -3.36 29.71 10.60
C SER A 34 -4.35 28.65 10.14
N LEU A 35 -3.90 27.40 10.09
CA LEU A 35 -4.74 26.23 9.88
C LEU A 35 -5.67 26.03 11.09
N THR A 36 -6.89 25.61 10.80
CA THR A 36 -7.78 25.05 11.82
C THR A 36 -7.57 23.53 11.91
N MET A 37 -7.95 22.92 13.04
CA MET A 37 -7.92 21.46 13.16
C MET A 37 -8.80 20.79 12.11
N GLU A 38 -9.98 21.36 11.82
CA GLU A 38 -10.88 20.83 10.80
C GLU A 38 -10.22 20.84 9.40
N GLU A 39 -9.56 21.94 9.00
CA GLU A 39 -8.82 22.01 7.73
C GLU A 39 -7.68 20.99 7.70
N ALA A 40 -6.90 20.89 8.79
CA ALA A 40 -5.78 19.96 8.88
C ALA A 40 -6.20 18.49 8.79
N VAL A 41 -7.34 18.13 9.37
CA VAL A 41 -7.84 16.74 9.41
C VAL A 41 -8.66 16.38 8.17
N MET A 42 -9.59 17.28 7.77
CA MET A 42 -10.50 17.01 6.65
C MET A 42 -9.88 17.37 5.30
N GLY A 43 -8.79 18.15 5.29
CA GLY A 43 -8.07 18.54 4.07
C GLY A 43 -8.84 19.52 3.19
N ARG A 44 -9.92 20.15 3.68
CA ARG A 44 -10.66 21.17 2.93
C ARG A 44 -9.78 22.40 2.76
N ASN A 45 -9.73 22.93 1.53
CA ASN A 45 -8.96 24.11 1.13
C ASN A 45 -7.43 24.00 1.24
N VAL A 46 -6.89 22.90 1.76
CA VAL A 46 -5.46 22.70 2.01
C VAL A 46 -4.87 21.52 1.26
N ARG A 47 -5.61 20.98 0.32
CA ARG A 47 -5.13 19.94 -0.62
C ARG A 47 -5.04 20.53 -2.02
N PRO A 48 -4.04 20.10 -2.81
CA PRO A 48 -4.01 20.47 -4.23
C PRO A 48 -5.32 20.09 -4.94
N THR A 49 -5.83 20.99 -5.74
CA THR A 49 -7.11 20.84 -6.48
C THR A 49 -6.90 20.52 -7.95
N GLY A 50 -5.90 19.71 -8.25
CA GLY A 50 -5.66 19.20 -9.60
C GLY A 50 -6.76 18.21 -10.06
N ILE A 51 -6.85 18.02 -11.37
CA ILE A 51 -7.75 17.03 -11.97
C ILE A 51 -7.09 15.64 -11.85
N TRP A 52 -7.79 14.72 -11.22
CA TRP A 52 -7.50 13.28 -11.31
C TRP A 52 -8.31 12.70 -12.46
N ALA A 53 -7.64 12.26 -13.51
CA ALA A 53 -8.25 11.68 -14.67
C ALA A 53 -7.88 10.21 -14.81
N SER A 54 -8.80 9.41 -15.36
CA SER A 54 -8.58 8.01 -15.72
C SER A 54 -9.16 7.72 -17.09
N TRP A 55 -8.86 6.55 -17.65
CA TRP A 55 -9.38 6.15 -18.95
C TRP A 55 -10.77 5.50 -18.79
N LYS A 56 -11.72 5.93 -19.60
CA LYS A 56 -12.98 5.23 -19.84
C LYS A 56 -12.84 4.22 -20.97
N ASP A 57 -12.09 4.62 -22.00
CA ASP A 57 -11.70 3.82 -23.17
C ASP A 57 -10.43 4.43 -23.80
N ASN A 58 -9.97 3.90 -24.94
CA ASN A 58 -8.73 4.37 -25.58
C ASN A 58 -8.75 5.83 -26.07
N SER A 59 -9.93 6.45 -26.14
CA SER A 59 -10.12 7.81 -26.67
C SER A 59 -10.82 8.77 -25.72
N THR A 60 -11.36 8.27 -24.63
CA THR A 60 -12.18 9.03 -23.68
C THR A 60 -11.58 8.97 -22.28
N ILE A 61 -11.38 10.11 -21.68
CA ILE A 61 -10.99 10.23 -20.27
C ILE A 61 -12.23 10.53 -19.38
N ILE A 62 -12.15 10.09 -18.14
CA ILE A 62 -13.14 10.40 -17.09
C ILE A 62 -12.44 11.12 -15.95
N PHE A 63 -13.05 12.18 -15.44
CA PHE A 63 -12.50 12.98 -14.35
C PHE A 63 -13.61 13.65 -13.55
N ARG A 64 -13.28 14.18 -12.37
CA ARG A 64 -14.23 14.89 -11.53
C ARG A 64 -14.01 16.41 -11.65
N LYS A 65 -15.08 17.16 -11.92
CA LYS A 65 -15.09 18.62 -11.98
C LYS A 65 -16.35 19.13 -11.29
N ASP A 66 -16.21 20.12 -10.42
CA ASP A 66 -17.31 20.77 -9.68
C ASP A 66 -18.27 19.77 -9.00
N GLY A 67 -17.69 18.69 -8.45
CA GLY A 67 -18.44 17.64 -7.75
C GLY A 67 -19.09 16.60 -8.67
N LYS A 68 -19.06 16.78 -9.99
CA LYS A 68 -19.66 15.90 -10.99
C LYS A 68 -18.59 15.05 -11.70
N TRP A 69 -18.98 13.87 -12.13
CA TRP A 69 -18.20 13.06 -13.05
C TRP A 69 -18.41 13.56 -14.48
N MET A 70 -17.31 13.81 -15.18
CA MET A 70 -17.28 14.29 -16.56
C MET A 70 -16.50 13.31 -17.43
N THR A 71 -16.85 13.24 -18.71
CA THR A 71 -16.04 12.58 -19.74
C THR A 71 -15.62 13.60 -20.78
N GLU A 72 -14.42 13.39 -21.32
CA GLU A 72 -13.92 14.14 -22.45
C GLU A 72 -13.45 13.17 -23.54
N ASN A 73 -13.99 13.31 -24.75
CA ASN A 73 -13.48 12.61 -25.92
C ASN A 73 -12.24 13.36 -26.45
N LEU A 74 -11.11 12.68 -26.49
CA LEU A 74 -9.82 13.28 -26.88
C LEU A 74 -9.67 13.54 -28.39
N ALA A 75 -10.58 13.02 -29.22
CA ALA A 75 -10.53 13.23 -30.68
C ALA A 75 -11.12 14.59 -31.10
N ASP A 76 -12.17 15.04 -30.43
CA ASP A 76 -12.92 16.27 -30.74
C ASP A 76 -12.96 17.27 -29.58
N GLY A 77 -12.57 16.86 -28.37
CA GLY A 77 -12.58 17.67 -27.15
C GLY A 77 -13.97 17.85 -26.55
N GLU A 78 -14.99 17.06 -26.98
CA GLU A 78 -16.34 17.13 -26.43
C GLU A 78 -16.35 16.69 -24.95
N ILE A 79 -16.85 17.55 -24.07
CA ILE A 79 -17.01 17.28 -22.64
C ILE A 79 -18.49 17.11 -22.33
N SER A 80 -18.83 16.00 -21.66
CA SER A 80 -20.20 15.70 -21.21
C SER A 80 -20.23 15.18 -19.79
N GLU A 81 -21.37 15.32 -19.11
CA GLU A 81 -21.56 14.73 -17.78
C GLU A 81 -21.63 13.21 -17.91
N TYR A 82 -20.82 12.52 -17.10
CA TYR A 82 -20.79 11.06 -17.07
C TYR A 82 -21.89 10.53 -16.17
N SER A 83 -22.76 9.72 -16.75
CA SER A 83 -23.68 8.88 -15.99
C SER A 83 -23.19 7.43 -16.11
N ALA A 84 -22.87 6.81 -14.98
CA ALA A 84 -22.58 5.38 -14.97
C ALA A 84 -23.81 4.63 -15.48
N THR A 85 -23.61 3.70 -16.40
CA THR A 85 -24.65 2.75 -16.77
C THR A 85 -25.03 1.96 -15.52
N GLY A 86 -26.27 2.05 -15.12
CA GLY A 86 -26.78 1.28 -13.99
C GLY A 86 -26.66 -0.24 -14.23
N LEU A 87 -26.77 -0.99 -13.16
CA LEU A 87 -26.88 -2.45 -13.25
C LEU A 87 -28.16 -2.79 -14.07
N PRO A 88 -28.19 -3.97 -14.72
CA PRO A 88 -29.34 -4.38 -15.53
C PRO A 88 -30.64 -4.38 -14.73
N GLU A 89 -31.76 -4.20 -15.42
CA GLU A 89 -33.10 -4.35 -14.82
C GLU A 89 -33.25 -5.75 -14.21
N GLY A 90 -33.79 -5.81 -13.00
CA GLY A 90 -33.96 -7.05 -12.24
C GLY A 90 -32.68 -7.55 -11.55
N PHE A 91 -31.57 -6.77 -11.55
CA PHE A 91 -30.39 -7.11 -10.78
C PHE A 91 -30.68 -6.94 -9.28
N PRO A 92 -30.24 -7.89 -8.39
CA PRO A 92 -30.57 -7.83 -6.98
C PRO A 92 -29.98 -6.60 -6.27
N GLU A 93 -30.79 -5.89 -5.50
CA GLU A 93 -30.38 -4.68 -4.77
C GLU A 93 -29.39 -4.95 -3.63
N ASN A 94 -29.45 -6.16 -3.05
CA ASN A 94 -28.57 -6.60 -1.95
C ASN A 94 -27.33 -7.37 -2.44
N ALA A 95 -26.99 -7.25 -3.73
CA ALA A 95 -25.80 -7.86 -4.29
C ALA A 95 -24.54 -7.13 -3.84
N GLU A 96 -23.52 -7.90 -3.46
CA GLU A 96 -22.18 -7.45 -3.05
C GLU A 96 -21.11 -8.09 -3.95
N ASN A 97 -19.86 -7.63 -3.88
CA ASN A 97 -18.70 -8.18 -4.63
C ASN A 97 -18.99 -8.34 -6.14
N ILE A 98 -19.62 -7.33 -6.74
CA ILE A 98 -20.08 -7.38 -8.12
C ILE A 98 -18.92 -7.28 -9.09
N THR A 99 -18.82 -8.25 -10.01
CA THR A 99 -17.84 -8.25 -11.11
C THR A 99 -18.54 -8.49 -12.45
N SER A 100 -17.98 -7.95 -13.54
CA SER A 100 -18.52 -8.11 -14.89
C SER A 100 -17.49 -8.76 -15.81
N ASN A 101 -17.97 -9.60 -16.74
CA ASN A 101 -17.13 -10.15 -17.82
C ASN A 101 -17.02 -9.23 -19.05
N GLY A 102 -17.56 -8.00 -18.97
CA GLY A 102 -17.63 -7.06 -20.11
C GLY A 102 -18.72 -7.38 -21.16
N ASN A 103 -19.36 -8.55 -21.10
CA ASN A 103 -20.38 -9.02 -22.06
C ASN A 103 -21.79 -9.12 -21.43
N ARG A 104 -22.13 -8.17 -20.53
CA ARG A 104 -23.43 -8.08 -19.84
C ARG A 104 -23.72 -9.18 -18.81
N ALA A 105 -22.82 -10.12 -18.56
CA ALA A 105 -22.91 -11.04 -17.45
C ALA A 105 -22.17 -10.49 -16.23
N TYR A 106 -22.78 -10.68 -15.06
CA TYR A 106 -22.26 -10.23 -13.77
C TYR A 106 -22.17 -11.42 -12.82
N ALA A 107 -21.13 -11.47 -12.01
CA ALA A 107 -21.08 -12.35 -10.86
C ALA A 107 -21.12 -11.51 -9.59
N TYR A 108 -21.76 -12.00 -8.55
CA TYR A 108 -21.99 -11.25 -7.32
C TYR A 108 -22.29 -12.20 -6.17
N THR A 109 -22.18 -11.70 -4.95
CA THR A 109 -22.56 -12.45 -3.75
C THR A 109 -23.80 -11.88 -3.11
N ILE A 110 -24.60 -12.74 -2.46
CA ILE A 110 -25.63 -12.35 -1.49
C ILE A 110 -25.33 -13.13 -0.20
N GLY A 111 -25.01 -12.42 0.86
CA GLY A 111 -24.48 -13.05 2.08
C GLY A 111 -23.22 -13.87 1.77
N GLN A 112 -23.25 -15.17 2.03
CA GLN A 112 -22.10 -16.06 1.81
C GLN A 112 -22.18 -16.86 0.49
N SER A 113 -23.20 -16.66 -0.32
CA SER A 113 -23.48 -17.43 -1.53
C SER A 113 -23.10 -16.65 -2.79
N LEU A 114 -22.72 -17.37 -3.85
CA LEU A 114 -22.26 -16.81 -5.12
C LEU A 114 -23.29 -17.05 -6.23
N TYR A 115 -23.54 -16.02 -7.04
CA TYR A 115 -24.49 -16.01 -8.14
C TYR A 115 -23.89 -15.44 -9.41
N VAL A 116 -24.49 -15.80 -10.56
CA VAL A 116 -24.26 -15.15 -11.87
C VAL A 116 -25.59 -14.59 -12.37
N PHE A 117 -25.57 -13.36 -12.88
CA PHE A 117 -26.68 -12.72 -13.57
C PHE A 117 -26.39 -12.61 -15.08
N ASP A 118 -27.28 -13.18 -15.89
CA ASP A 118 -27.23 -13.09 -17.34
C ASP A 118 -28.71 -13.07 -17.86
N GLY A 119 -29.36 -11.92 -17.72
CA GLY A 119 -30.81 -11.78 -17.92
C GLY A 119 -31.67 -12.41 -16.82
N GLY A 120 -31.07 -12.99 -15.81
CA GLY A 120 -31.67 -13.58 -14.63
C GLY A 120 -30.60 -14.15 -13.71
N SER A 121 -30.90 -14.29 -12.42
CA SER A 121 -29.96 -14.81 -11.41
C SER A 121 -29.90 -16.32 -11.40
N VAL A 122 -28.70 -16.87 -11.45
CA VAL A 122 -28.42 -18.32 -11.35
C VAL A 122 -27.48 -18.53 -10.17
N SER A 123 -27.80 -19.47 -9.29
CA SER A 123 -26.92 -19.89 -8.21
C SER A 123 -25.70 -20.63 -8.75
N VAL A 124 -24.49 -20.21 -8.34
CA VAL A 124 -23.22 -20.88 -8.65
C VAL A 124 -22.80 -21.77 -7.49
N ALA A 125 -22.90 -21.26 -6.27
CA ALA A 125 -22.62 -21.96 -5.05
C ALA A 125 -23.42 -21.39 -3.90
N GLU A 126 -24.13 -22.23 -3.20
CA GLU A 126 -24.89 -21.87 -1.99
C GLU A 126 -24.07 -22.26 -0.76
N SER A 127 -24.01 -21.35 0.21
CA SER A 127 -23.31 -21.59 1.44
C SER A 127 -24.00 -22.67 2.27
N GLU A 128 -23.24 -23.63 2.73
CA GLU A 128 -23.70 -24.76 3.56
C GLU A 128 -24.04 -24.32 4.99
N ASN A 129 -23.36 -23.28 5.49
CA ASN A 129 -23.55 -22.75 6.84
C ASN A 129 -22.82 -21.39 6.97
N SER A 130 -22.93 -20.74 8.15
CA SER A 130 -22.34 -19.42 8.42
C SER A 130 -20.80 -19.38 8.43
N GLN A 131 -20.10 -20.50 8.32
CA GLN A 131 -18.65 -20.56 8.33
C GLN A 131 -18.05 -20.72 6.91
N ILE A 132 -18.89 -20.97 5.91
CA ILE A 132 -18.47 -21.19 4.53
C ILE A 132 -18.88 -19.99 3.68
N THR A 133 -17.94 -19.38 2.97
CA THR A 133 -18.23 -18.28 2.05
C THR A 133 -17.71 -18.57 0.63
N TYR A 134 -18.41 -18.04 -0.36
CA TYR A 134 -18.08 -18.19 -1.77
C TYR A 134 -17.95 -16.85 -2.46
N GLY A 135 -16.91 -16.70 -3.32
CA GLY A 135 -16.75 -15.52 -4.15
C GLY A 135 -16.34 -14.25 -3.40
N GLN A 136 -15.92 -14.38 -2.16
CA GLN A 136 -15.39 -13.27 -1.35
C GLN A 136 -13.87 -13.32 -1.27
N THR A 137 -13.25 -12.21 -0.88
CA THR A 137 -11.81 -12.15 -0.61
C THR A 137 -11.42 -13.09 0.52
N VAL A 138 -10.18 -13.56 0.48
CA VAL A 138 -9.61 -14.48 1.46
C VAL A 138 -8.35 -13.86 2.08
N SER A 139 -7.77 -14.54 3.06
CA SER A 139 -6.49 -14.17 3.70
C SER A 139 -6.46 -12.72 4.19
N ARG A 140 -7.63 -12.21 4.67
CA ARG A 140 -7.81 -10.85 5.19
C ARG A 140 -7.31 -9.75 4.23
N ASN A 141 -7.41 -9.99 2.93
CA ASN A 141 -6.90 -9.13 1.85
C ASN A 141 -5.36 -8.99 1.81
N GLU A 142 -4.64 -9.84 2.55
CA GLU A 142 -3.19 -9.92 2.42
C GLU A 142 -2.77 -10.49 1.05
N PHE A 143 -1.50 -10.43 0.73
CA PHE A 143 -0.93 -10.95 -0.53
C PHE A 143 -1.48 -10.28 -1.80
N GLY A 144 -2.04 -9.06 -1.71
CA GLY A 144 -2.67 -8.38 -2.84
C GLY A 144 -4.00 -9.00 -3.28
N ILE A 145 -4.65 -9.80 -2.42
CA ILE A 145 -5.95 -10.39 -2.71
C ILE A 145 -7.06 -9.34 -2.49
N GLU A 146 -7.61 -8.80 -3.58
CA GLU A 146 -8.68 -7.81 -3.54
C GLU A 146 -10.03 -8.36 -4.00
N ASN A 147 -10.03 -9.53 -4.66
CA ASN A 147 -11.22 -10.15 -5.25
C ASN A 147 -11.32 -11.63 -4.89
N GLY A 148 -12.56 -12.14 -4.86
CA GLY A 148 -12.84 -13.57 -4.70
C GLY A 148 -13.44 -14.23 -5.95
N ILE A 149 -13.61 -13.45 -7.05
CA ILE A 149 -14.30 -13.85 -8.28
C ILE A 149 -13.43 -13.49 -9.49
N PHE A 150 -13.17 -14.44 -10.38
CA PHE A 150 -12.25 -14.28 -11.50
C PHE A 150 -12.86 -14.81 -12.80
N TRP A 151 -13.30 -13.92 -13.70
CA TRP A 151 -13.82 -14.29 -15.01
C TRP A 151 -12.73 -14.82 -15.94
N SER A 152 -13.03 -15.87 -16.69
CA SER A 152 -12.19 -16.29 -17.82
C SER A 152 -12.20 -15.23 -18.93
N PRO A 153 -11.08 -15.06 -19.69
CA PRO A 153 -10.99 -14.05 -20.75
C PRO A 153 -12.12 -14.12 -21.81
N ASP A 154 -12.65 -15.29 -22.09
CA ASP A 154 -13.77 -15.49 -23.01
C ASP A 154 -15.15 -15.35 -22.33
N GLY A 155 -15.20 -15.17 -21.00
CA GLY A 155 -16.41 -15.05 -20.21
C GLY A 155 -17.22 -16.34 -20.08
N SER A 156 -16.70 -17.48 -20.55
CA SER A 156 -17.39 -18.79 -20.50
C SER A 156 -17.36 -19.44 -19.12
N LYS A 157 -16.36 -19.09 -18.31
CA LYS A 157 -16.12 -19.70 -16.99
C LYS A 157 -15.88 -18.63 -15.92
N LEU A 158 -16.07 -19.05 -14.67
CA LEU A 158 -15.86 -18.25 -13.48
C LEU A 158 -15.03 -19.03 -12.48
N ALA A 159 -13.83 -18.57 -12.14
CA ALA A 159 -13.10 -19.06 -10.99
C ALA A 159 -13.50 -18.28 -9.74
N PHE A 160 -13.57 -18.93 -8.60
CA PHE A 160 -13.98 -18.30 -7.35
C PHE A 160 -13.40 -19.01 -6.13
N TYR A 161 -13.16 -18.25 -5.07
CA TYR A 161 -12.77 -18.82 -3.79
C TYR A 161 -13.95 -19.42 -3.04
N ARG A 162 -13.72 -20.56 -2.39
CA ARG A 162 -14.47 -21.09 -1.26
C ARG A 162 -13.59 -20.97 -0.03
N LYS A 163 -14.06 -20.25 0.96
CA LYS A 163 -13.37 -20.07 2.24
C LYS A 163 -14.12 -20.82 3.33
N ASP A 164 -13.38 -21.54 4.16
CA ASP A 164 -13.88 -22.27 5.31
C ASP A 164 -13.23 -21.76 6.59
N ASP A 165 -13.99 -21.01 7.37
CA ASP A 165 -13.58 -20.40 8.63
C ASP A 165 -13.94 -21.27 9.86
N SER A 166 -14.33 -22.52 9.70
CA SER A 166 -14.86 -23.37 10.79
C SER A 166 -13.86 -23.59 11.92
N LYS A 167 -12.56 -23.56 11.63
CA LYS A 167 -11.49 -23.67 12.63
C LYS A 167 -10.98 -22.34 13.16
N VAL A 168 -11.31 -21.24 12.50
CA VAL A 168 -10.83 -19.91 12.90
C VAL A 168 -11.54 -19.45 14.17
N THR A 169 -10.75 -18.98 15.13
CA THR A 169 -11.26 -18.51 16.42
C THR A 169 -12.15 -17.27 16.24
N ASP A 170 -13.26 -17.26 16.97
CA ASP A 170 -14.13 -16.11 17.10
C ASP A 170 -13.54 -15.10 18.11
N PHE A 171 -13.39 -13.84 17.68
CA PHE A 171 -13.01 -12.73 18.55
C PHE A 171 -14.23 -11.84 18.82
N PRO A 172 -14.59 -11.57 20.11
CA PRO A 172 -15.77 -10.78 20.45
C PRO A 172 -15.50 -9.28 20.34
N LEU A 173 -16.36 -8.56 19.59
CA LEU A 173 -16.43 -7.11 19.57
C LEU A 173 -17.69 -6.65 20.30
N LEU A 174 -17.57 -5.64 21.18
CA LEU A 174 -18.69 -5.10 21.92
C LEU A 174 -19.39 -3.99 21.12
N ASP A 175 -20.62 -4.26 20.66
CA ASP A 175 -21.48 -3.26 20.03
C ASP A 175 -22.36 -2.60 21.11
N ILE A 176 -22.16 -1.30 21.36
CA ILE A 176 -22.90 -0.49 22.32
C ILE A 176 -24.01 0.35 21.66
N THR A 177 -24.27 0.19 20.39
CA THR A 177 -25.31 0.95 19.66
C THR A 177 -26.72 0.46 19.99
N THR A 178 -26.86 -0.73 20.55
CA THR A 178 -28.13 -1.28 21.03
C THR A 178 -28.35 -0.93 22.50
N ARG A 179 -29.62 -0.97 22.94
CA ARG A 179 -30.00 -0.57 24.32
C ARG A 179 -29.26 -1.36 25.41
N THR A 180 -29.03 -2.65 25.20
CA THR A 180 -28.42 -3.54 26.20
C THR A 180 -26.97 -3.87 25.90
N GLY A 181 -26.43 -3.37 24.77
CA GLY A 181 -25.20 -3.87 24.18
C GLY A 181 -25.35 -5.30 23.61
N SER A 182 -24.49 -5.65 22.68
CA SER A 182 -24.42 -7.01 22.12
C SER A 182 -22.98 -7.37 21.77
N LEU A 183 -22.68 -8.66 21.72
CA LEU A 183 -21.39 -9.13 21.18
C LEU A 183 -21.56 -9.44 19.71
N LYS A 184 -20.69 -8.86 18.88
CA LYS A 184 -20.52 -9.18 17.48
C LYS A 184 -19.17 -9.89 17.32
N SER A 185 -19.19 -11.18 17.03
CA SER A 185 -17.95 -11.93 16.79
C SER A 185 -17.45 -11.74 15.38
N ILE A 186 -16.12 -11.66 15.26
CA ILE A 186 -15.40 -11.71 13.98
C ILE A 186 -14.47 -12.92 13.97
N LYS A 187 -14.23 -13.50 12.81
CA LYS A 187 -13.18 -14.50 12.63
C LYS A 187 -11.82 -13.80 12.64
N TYR A 188 -10.98 -14.16 13.61
CA TYR A 188 -9.67 -13.54 13.78
C TYR A 188 -8.61 -14.60 14.09
N PRO A 189 -7.87 -15.08 13.08
CA PRO A 189 -6.81 -16.05 13.26
C PRO A 189 -5.56 -15.35 13.82
N MET A 190 -5.25 -15.53 15.10
CA MET A 190 -4.04 -14.98 15.71
C MET A 190 -2.80 -15.78 15.33
N ASN A 191 -1.64 -15.17 15.40
CA ASN A 191 -0.34 -15.80 15.15
C ASN A 191 -0.23 -17.13 15.88
N GLY A 192 0.16 -18.19 15.14
CA GLY A 192 0.30 -19.56 15.67
C GLY A 192 -1.02 -20.34 15.84
N MET A 193 -2.18 -19.73 15.58
CA MET A 193 -3.49 -20.39 15.68
C MET A 193 -3.98 -20.92 14.34
N ASP A 194 -5.08 -21.67 14.33
CA ASP A 194 -5.70 -22.15 13.10
C ASP A 194 -6.16 -20.98 12.22
N SER A 195 -5.89 -21.11 10.91
CA SER A 195 -6.31 -20.17 9.87
C SER A 195 -7.45 -20.75 9.03
N GLU A 196 -7.95 -19.95 8.09
CA GLU A 196 -8.97 -20.35 7.12
C GLU A 196 -8.43 -21.41 6.14
N ASN A 197 -9.33 -22.27 5.65
CA ASN A 197 -9.03 -23.17 4.52
C ASN A 197 -9.63 -22.63 3.24
N VAL A 198 -8.81 -22.45 2.22
CA VAL A 198 -9.23 -21.87 0.94
C VAL A 198 -9.13 -22.91 -0.17
N ARG A 199 -10.17 -23.00 -1.01
CA ARG A 199 -10.20 -23.79 -2.24
C ARG A 199 -10.60 -22.92 -3.42
N LEU A 200 -10.16 -23.28 -4.62
CA LEU A 200 -10.55 -22.60 -5.87
C LEU A 200 -11.49 -23.51 -6.68
N GLY A 201 -12.70 -23.02 -6.91
CA GLY A 201 -13.69 -23.62 -7.80
C GLY A 201 -13.68 -22.97 -9.18
N VAL A 202 -14.05 -23.72 -10.21
CA VAL A 202 -14.23 -23.26 -11.59
C VAL A 202 -15.63 -23.65 -12.05
N TYR A 203 -16.50 -22.65 -12.20
CA TYR A 203 -17.86 -22.82 -12.71
C TYR A 203 -17.89 -22.65 -14.23
N ASP A 204 -18.46 -23.62 -14.92
CA ASP A 204 -18.71 -23.57 -16.37
C ASP A 204 -20.15 -23.15 -16.63
N ARG A 205 -20.34 -21.97 -17.25
CA ARG A 205 -21.64 -21.38 -17.48
C ARG A 205 -22.53 -22.17 -18.44
N ALA A 206 -21.92 -22.90 -19.39
CA ALA A 206 -22.68 -23.66 -20.37
C ALA A 206 -23.27 -24.94 -19.77
N THR A 207 -22.57 -25.55 -18.82
CA THR A 207 -22.99 -26.83 -18.21
C THR A 207 -23.62 -26.65 -16.83
N GLY A 208 -23.44 -25.49 -16.19
CA GLY A 208 -23.88 -25.23 -14.82
C GLY A 208 -23.10 -26.02 -13.77
N LYS A 209 -21.92 -26.56 -14.10
CA LYS A 209 -21.12 -27.40 -13.21
C LYS A 209 -19.90 -26.67 -12.68
N THR A 210 -19.54 -26.97 -11.43
CA THR A 210 -18.28 -26.53 -10.80
C THR A 210 -17.33 -27.71 -10.70
N VAL A 211 -16.07 -27.50 -11.09
CA VAL A 211 -14.94 -28.38 -10.78
C VAL A 211 -14.03 -27.67 -9.78
N TRP A 212 -13.32 -28.45 -8.96
CA TRP A 212 -12.41 -27.92 -7.95
C TRP A 212 -10.97 -28.12 -8.38
N CYS A 213 -10.14 -27.09 -8.29
CA CYS A 213 -8.71 -27.25 -8.51
C CYS A 213 -8.10 -28.12 -7.42
N ASP A 214 -7.29 -29.11 -7.86
CA ASP A 214 -6.61 -30.07 -6.99
C ASP A 214 -5.31 -29.43 -6.45
N VAL A 215 -5.48 -28.52 -5.48
CA VAL A 215 -4.38 -27.78 -4.85
C VAL A 215 -4.12 -28.37 -3.47
N ASP A 216 -3.09 -29.22 -3.36
CA ASP A 216 -2.66 -29.86 -2.11
C ASP A 216 -1.12 -29.86 -2.01
N GLU A 217 -0.51 -28.67 -2.14
CA GLU A 217 0.95 -28.55 -2.12
C GLU A 217 1.53 -28.50 -0.71
N TYR A 218 0.85 -27.80 0.22
CA TYR A 218 1.33 -27.55 1.57
C TYR A 218 0.29 -27.91 2.65
N GLY A 219 -0.76 -28.65 2.27
CA GLY A 219 -1.80 -29.11 3.19
C GLY A 219 -2.86 -28.05 3.51
N TYR A 220 -3.40 -28.09 4.74
CA TYR A 220 -4.58 -27.32 5.12
C TYR A 220 -4.35 -25.80 5.09
N ASP A 221 -3.20 -25.33 5.58
CA ASP A 221 -2.92 -23.91 5.87
C ASP A 221 -2.15 -23.20 4.74
N GLN A 222 -2.35 -23.57 3.50
CA GLN A 222 -1.71 -22.90 2.35
C GLN A 222 -2.52 -21.69 1.90
N TYR A 223 -1.83 -20.72 1.29
CA TYR A 223 -2.44 -19.52 0.73
C TYR A 223 -2.52 -19.64 -0.79
N LEU A 224 -3.72 -19.42 -1.37
CA LEU A 224 -3.96 -19.44 -2.81
C LEU A 224 -4.01 -18.00 -3.33
N THR A 225 -2.88 -17.53 -3.85
CA THR A 225 -2.72 -16.11 -4.21
C THR A 225 -2.66 -15.91 -5.73
N ASN A 226 -2.91 -14.68 -6.18
CA ASN A 226 -2.67 -14.22 -7.56
C ASN A 226 -3.28 -15.10 -8.65
N ILE A 227 -4.56 -15.46 -8.50
CA ILE A 227 -5.29 -16.27 -9.48
C ILE A 227 -5.24 -15.61 -10.87
N THR A 228 -4.78 -16.36 -11.87
CA THR A 228 -4.65 -15.85 -13.24
C THR A 228 -5.13 -16.87 -14.27
N TRP A 229 -5.99 -16.43 -15.17
CA TRP A 229 -6.41 -17.23 -16.32
C TRP A 229 -5.38 -17.20 -17.44
N SER A 230 -5.19 -18.34 -18.13
CA SER A 230 -4.49 -18.34 -19.43
C SER A 230 -5.28 -17.54 -20.48
N PRO A 231 -4.60 -16.94 -21.47
CA PRO A 231 -5.29 -16.13 -22.49
C PRO A 231 -6.34 -16.87 -23.31
N ASP A 232 -6.29 -18.19 -23.36
CA ASP A 232 -7.24 -19.06 -24.06
C ASP A 232 -8.32 -19.66 -23.15
N SER A 233 -8.39 -19.25 -21.89
CA SER A 233 -9.37 -19.72 -20.90
C SER A 233 -9.31 -21.23 -20.57
N ARG A 234 -8.20 -21.93 -20.91
CA ARG A 234 -8.06 -23.37 -20.71
C ARG A 234 -7.36 -23.75 -19.41
N ASN A 235 -6.55 -22.85 -18.89
CA ASN A 235 -5.76 -23.10 -17.68
C ASN A 235 -5.91 -21.94 -16.68
N ILE A 236 -5.70 -22.28 -15.42
CA ILE A 236 -5.62 -21.33 -14.31
C ILE A 236 -4.25 -21.49 -13.67
N PHE A 237 -3.64 -20.35 -13.34
CA PHE A 237 -2.40 -20.27 -12.59
C PHE A 237 -2.70 -19.79 -11.16
N ILE A 238 -2.08 -20.44 -10.21
CA ILE A 238 -2.20 -20.11 -8.78
C ILE A 238 -0.78 -20.00 -8.24
N GLN A 239 -0.48 -18.90 -7.57
CA GLN A 239 0.71 -18.80 -6.73
C GLN A 239 0.35 -19.37 -5.37
N VAL A 240 0.77 -20.62 -5.11
CA VAL A 240 0.52 -21.33 -3.86
C VAL A 240 1.67 -21.03 -2.90
N LEU A 241 1.37 -20.37 -1.80
CA LEU A 241 2.33 -20.01 -0.76
C LEU A 241 2.10 -20.89 0.46
N ASP A 242 3.17 -21.43 1.04
CA ASP A 242 3.09 -22.19 2.28
C ASP A 242 2.77 -21.28 3.46
N ARG A 243 2.31 -21.84 4.58
CA ARG A 243 1.98 -21.06 5.77
C ARG A 243 3.17 -20.29 6.34
N THR A 244 4.38 -20.82 6.25
CA THR A 244 5.58 -20.11 6.71
C THR A 244 5.94 -18.93 5.83
N GLN A 245 5.30 -18.82 4.67
CA GLN A 245 5.52 -17.79 3.64
C GLN A 245 6.95 -17.79 3.09
N LYS A 246 7.65 -18.93 3.17
CA LYS A 246 9.04 -19.10 2.72
C LYS A 246 9.17 -19.85 1.41
N HIS A 247 8.11 -20.56 1.01
CA HIS A 247 8.07 -21.42 -0.17
C HIS A 247 6.85 -21.09 -1.03
N LEU A 248 7.09 -20.66 -2.27
CA LEU A 248 6.05 -20.35 -3.24
C LEU A 248 6.19 -21.23 -4.47
N LYS A 249 5.07 -21.82 -4.92
CA LYS A 249 4.96 -22.52 -6.20
C LYS A 249 3.96 -21.84 -7.11
N LEU A 250 4.39 -21.46 -8.29
CA LEU A 250 3.48 -21.07 -9.37
C LEU A 250 2.99 -22.32 -10.08
N ASN A 251 1.78 -22.74 -9.81
CA ASN A 251 1.17 -23.94 -10.35
C ASN A 251 0.16 -23.63 -11.44
N MET A 252 0.07 -24.53 -12.43
CA MET A 252 -0.92 -24.48 -13.52
C MET A 252 -1.89 -25.65 -13.38
N TYR A 253 -3.18 -25.34 -13.48
CA TYR A 253 -4.29 -26.30 -13.40
C TYR A 253 -5.14 -26.22 -14.66
N ARG A 254 -5.74 -27.36 -15.09
CA ARG A 254 -6.68 -27.40 -16.20
C ARG A 254 -8.05 -26.90 -15.75
N ALA A 255 -8.59 -25.92 -16.46
CA ALA A 255 -9.89 -25.34 -16.12
C ALA A 255 -11.08 -26.28 -16.42
N ALA A 256 -10.88 -27.34 -17.20
CA ALA A 256 -11.92 -28.28 -17.58
C ALA A 256 -12.29 -29.28 -16.47
N ASP A 257 -11.33 -29.67 -15.66
CA ASP A 257 -11.48 -30.71 -14.64
C ASP A 257 -10.79 -30.39 -13.31
N GLY A 258 -10.12 -29.25 -13.21
CA GLY A 258 -9.38 -28.83 -12.00
C GLY A 258 -8.06 -29.56 -11.78
N SER A 259 -7.66 -30.49 -12.66
CA SER A 259 -6.48 -31.31 -12.46
C SER A 259 -5.19 -30.49 -12.53
N PHE A 260 -4.22 -30.83 -11.68
CA PHE A 260 -2.86 -30.28 -11.71
C PHE A 260 -2.18 -30.58 -13.05
N ALA A 261 -1.60 -29.58 -13.68
CA ALA A 261 -0.88 -29.74 -14.94
C ALA A 261 0.64 -29.75 -14.72
N ARG A 262 1.15 -28.76 -14.00
CA ARG A 262 2.58 -28.64 -13.65
C ARG A 262 2.87 -27.48 -12.71
N THR A 263 4.01 -27.54 -12.02
CA THR A 263 4.66 -26.35 -11.45
C THR A 263 5.45 -25.64 -12.54
N VAL A 264 5.25 -24.35 -12.69
CA VAL A 264 5.91 -23.49 -13.69
C VAL A 264 7.22 -22.91 -13.15
N LEU A 265 7.21 -22.42 -11.93
CA LEU A 265 8.39 -21.94 -11.20
C LEU A 265 8.20 -22.07 -9.69
N THR A 266 9.30 -22.02 -8.96
CA THR A 266 9.34 -21.99 -7.49
C THR A 266 10.18 -20.82 -7.04
N GLU A 267 9.85 -20.28 -5.87
CA GLU A 267 10.65 -19.29 -5.15
C GLU A 267 10.76 -19.68 -3.68
N ASP A 268 11.95 -19.51 -3.14
CA ASP A 268 12.29 -19.82 -1.76
C ASP A 268 13.07 -18.65 -1.16
N ASP A 269 12.75 -18.26 0.08
CA ASP A 269 13.49 -17.27 0.84
C ASP A 269 13.52 -17.68 2.32
N SER A 270 14.65 -17.55 2.96
CA SER A 270 14.81 -17.90 4.39
C SER A 270 13.99 -16.99 5.32
N ARG A 271 13.64 -15.80 4.86
CA ARG A 271 12.80 -14.83 5.58
C ARG A 271 11.35 -14.99 5.15
N TYR A 272 10.99 -14.50 3.97
CA TYR A 272 9.66 -14.66 3.38
C TYR A 272 9.67 -14.36 1.88
N VAL A 273 8.77 -15.00 1.15
CA VAL A 273 8.47 -14.72 -0.26
C VAL A 273 7.21 -13.88 -0.32
N GLU A 274 7.20 -12.87 -1.20
CA GLU A 274 6.02 -12.06 -1.46
C GLU A 274 5.43 -12.38 -2.83
N PRO A 275 4.19 -12.87 -2.90
CA PRO A 275 3.46 -13.02 -4.17
C PRO A 275 2.96 -11.64 -4.63
N LEU A 276 3.82 -10.87 -5.31
CA LEU A 276 3.61 -9.44 -5.58
C LEU A 276 2.45 -9.17 -6.57
N ASP A 277 2.36 -9.94 -7.67
CA ASP A 277 1.39 -9.70 -8.74
C ASP A 277 0.83 -10.97 -9.35
N PRO A 278 -0.41 -10.93 -9.89
CA PRO A 278 -0.87 -11.92 -10.85
C PRO A 278 0.02 -11.95 -12.09
N LEU A 279 0.03 -13.07 -12.83
CA LEU A 279 0.78 -13.16 -14.08
C LEU A 279 0.27 -12.14 -15.11
N ARG A 280 1.17 -11.41 -15.73
CA ARG A 280 0.86 -10.41 -16.75
C ARG A 280 1.25 -10.94 -18.12
N PHE A 281 0.34 -11.62 -18.81
CA PHE A 281 0.61 -12.17 -20.13
C PHE A 281 0.99 -11.09 -21.15
N VAL A 282 2.03 -11.34 -21.92
CA VAL A 282 2.40 -10.48 -23.04
C VAL A 282 1.36 -10.67 -24.14
N LYS A 283 0.73 -9.56 -24.58
CA LYS A 283 -0.40 -9.61 -25.54
C LYS A 283 -0.06 -10.43 -26.78
N GLY A 284 -0.93 -11.39 -27.08
CA GLY A 284 -0.78 -12.30 -28.22
C GLY A 284 0.15 -13.49 -27.99
N THR A 285 0.57 -13.79 -26.76
CA THR A 285 1.46 -14.89 -26.42
C THR A 285 1.01 -15.64 -25.16
N TYR A 286 1.68 -16.78 -24.87
CA TYR A 286 1.64 -17.46 -23.57
C TYR A 286 2.85 -17.12 -22.68
N SER A 287 3.71 -16.21 -23.12
CA SER A 287 4.75 -15.65 -22.27
C SER A 287 4.14 -14.62 -21.34
N PHE A 288 4.67 -14.51 -20.13
CA PHE A 288 4.17 -13.58 -19.12
C PHE A 288 5.31 -12.83 -18.43
N ILE A 289 4.98 -11.67 -17.90
CA ILE A 289 5.85 -10.91 -17.01
C ILE A 289 5.59 -11.38 -15.59
N TYR A 290 6.66 -11.69 -14.88
CA TYR A 290 6.69 -12.05 -13.48
C TYR A 290 7.57 -11.06 -12.72
N ARG A 291 7.11 -10.56 -11.58
CA ARG A 291 7.84 -9.61 -10.73
C ARG A 291 8.27 -10.32 -9.44
N THR A 292 9.54 -10.18 -9.06
CA THR A 292 10.07 -10.76 -7.82
C THR A 292 11.33 -10.02 -7.37
N ASN A 293 11.57 -10.02 -6.06
CA ASN A 293 12.81 -9.55 -5.44
C ASN A 293 13.73 -10.71 -5.00
N ASN A 294 13.29 -11.96 -5.14
CA ASN A 294 14.04 -13.13 -4.64
C ASN A 294 15.21 -13.56 -5.52
N ARG A 295 15.36 -13.00 -6.73
CA ARG A 295 16.38 -13.43 -7.68
C ARG A 295 17.63 -12.55 -7.69
N ASP A 296 17.47 -11.26 -7.42
CA ASP A 296 18.57 -10.29 -7.46
C ASP A 296 18.48 -9.20 -6.38
N GLY A 297 17.57 -9.39 -5.42
CA GLY A 297 17.44 -8.52 -4.26
C GLY A 297 16.60 -7.25 -4.48
N PHE A 298 16.12 -7.00 -5.70
CA PHE A 298 15.22 -5.90 -6.04
C PHE A 298 13.99 -6.42 -6.77
N ARG A 299 12.86 -5.71 -6.68
CA ARG A 299 11.64 -6.07 -7.41
C ARG A 299 11.81 -5.81 -8.88
N ASN A 300 12.47 -6.72 -9.59
CA ASN A 300 12.67 -6.66 -11.04
C ASN A 300 11.62 -7.47 -11.81
N LEU A 301 11.46 -7.16 -13.10
CA LEU A 301 10.58 -7.88 -14.03
C LEU A 301 11.35 -8.96 -14.78
N TYR A 302 10.70 -10.11 -14.94
CA TYR A 302 11.22 -11.26 -15.67
C TYR A 302 10.22 -11.68 -16.74
N LEU A 303 10.70 -11.97 -17.95
CA LEU A 303 9.91 -12.62 -19.00
C LEU A 303 9.98 -14.12 -18.78
N CYS A 304 8.83 -14.75 -18.64
CA CYS A 304 8.68 -16.17 -18.35
C CYS A 304 7.80 -16.86 -19.39
N ASP A 305 7.91 -18.18 -19.49
CA ASP A 305 6.97 -19.03 -20.20
C ASP A 305 6.36 -20.10 -19.30
N THR A 306 5.36 -20.80 -19.78
CA THR A 306 4.68 -21.87 -19.03
C THR A 306 5.48 -23.16 -18.89
N LEU A 307 6.69 -23.22 -19.46
CA LEU A 307 7.62 -24.34 -19.36
C LEU A 307 8.69 -24.13 -18.28
N GLY A 308 8.71 -22.95 -17.64
CA GLY A 308 9.66 -22.62 -16.59
C GLY A 308 10.91 -21.87 -17.08
N THR A 309 10.94 -21.40 -18.32
CA THR A 309 12.02 -20.50 -18.78
C THR A 309 11.82 -19.13 -18.15
N VAL A 310 12.87 -18.60 -17.52
CA VAL A 310 12.87 -17.28 -16.86
C VAL A 310 14.04 -16.46 -17.39
N ARG A 311 13.77 -15.23 -17.85
CA ARG A 311 14.79 -14.28 -18.29
C ARG A 311 14.56 -12.91 -17.70
N ARG A 312 15.61 -12.35 -17.07
CA ARG A 312 15.58 -11.02 -16.50
C ARG A 312 15.28 -9.99 -17.59
N LEU A 313 14.24 -9.19 -17.39
CA LEU A 313 13.81 -8.15 -18.33
C LEU A 313 14.33 -6.77 -17.89
N THR A 314 14.11 -6.39 -16.63
CA THR A 314 14.72 -5.20 -16.03
C THR A 314 15.94 -5.59 -15.19
N ALA A 315 16.96 -4.74 -15.13
CA ALA A 315 18.23 -5.02 -14.47
C ALA A 315 18.69 -3.77 -13.72
N VAL A 316 17.88 -3.32 -12.77
CA VAL A 316 18.11 -2.10 -11.98
C VAL A 316 18.23 -2.43 -10.51
N ASP A 317 19.03 -1.63 -9.79
CA ASP A 317 19.18 -1.72 -8.34
C ASP A 317 18.14 -0.81 -7.66
N ALA A 318 16.87 -1.02 -8.05
CA ALA A 318 15.70 -0.31 -7.56
C ALA A 318 14.46 -1.17 -7.74
N ASP A 319 13.39 -0.83 -7.02
CA ASP A 319 12.12 -1.51 -7.18
C ASP A 319 11.39 -1.04 -8.44
N VAL A 320 10.81 -2.01 -9.14
CA VAL A 320 10.07 -1.84 -10.39
C VAL A 320 8.63 -2.30 -10.17
N GLU A 321 7.67 -1.57 -10.71
CA GLU A 321 6.27 -1.93 -10.74
C GLU A 321 5.77 -2.06 -12.19
N TYR A 322 5.19 -3.21 -12.54
CA TYR A 322 4.59 -3.43 -13.85
C TYR A 322 3.29 -2.62 -14.01
N LEU A 323 3.12 -1.96 -15.15
CA LEU A 323 1.89 -1.24 -15.46
C LEU A 323 1.08 -1.89 -16.60
N ALA A 324 1.70 -2.07 -17.76
CA ALA A 324 1.03 -2.58 -18.95
C ALA A 324 2.01 -3.16 -19.98
N ASN A 325 1.48 -3.82 -21.00
CA ASN A 325 2.21 -4.15 -22.21
C ASN A 325 1.31 -4.04 -23.45
N ASP A 326 1.89 -3.71 -24.59
CA ASP A 326 1.21 -3.69 -25.88
C ASP A 326 1.58 -4.88 -26.80
N GLY A 327 2.32 -5.87 -26.27
CA GLY A 327 2.85 -7.02 -27.00
C GLY A 327 4.23 -6.76 -27.61
N ARG A 328 4.70 -5.50 -27.65
CA ARG A 328 6.03 -5.10 -28.08
C ARG A 328 6.81 -4.38 -26.99
N PHE A 329 6.17 -3.49 -26.27
CA PHE A 329 6.75 -2.77 -25.14
C PHE A 329 6.10 -3.23 -23.84
N VAL A 330 6.92 -3.34 -22.80
CA VAL A 330 6.50 -3.43 -21.40
C VAL A 330 6.72 -2.07 -20.77
N TYR A 331 5.66 -1.53 -20.14
CA TYR A 331 5.65 -0.26 -19.42
C TYR A 331 5.68 -0.54 -17.93
N TYR A 332 6.53 0.17 -17.21
CA TYR A 332 6.71 -0.01 -15.77
C TYR A 332 7.13 1.30 -15.13
N THR A 333 6.86 1.44 -13.84
CA THR A 333 7.46 2.50 -13.02
C THR A 333 8.64 1.98 -12.22
N SER A 334 9.55 2.87 -11.88
CA SER A 334 10.77 2.53 -11.13
C SER A 334 11.27 3.70 -10.30
N ALA A 335 11.81 3.36 -9.12
CA ALA A 335 12.54 4.26 -8.24
C ALA A 335 14.05 4.35 -8.57
N GLU A 336 14.48 3.97 -9.79
CA GLU A 336 15.92 3.91 -10.16
C GLU A 336 16.61 5.27 -10.23
N VAL A 337 15.85 6.37 -10.29
CA VAL A 337 16.39 7.74 -10.25
C VAL A 337 16.70 8.14 -8.82
N SER A 338 15.76 7.92 -7.93
CA SER A 338 15.85 8.19 -6.49
C SER A 338 14.84 7.32 -5.74
N PRO A 339 15.13 6.82 -4.55
CA PRO A 339 14.18 6.05 -3.74
C PRO A 339 12.90 6.81 -3.37
N VAL A 340 12.89 8.14 -3.49
CA VAL A 340 11.73 9.00 -3.20
C VAL A 340 11.02 9.47 -4.47
N GLU A 341 11.53 9.15 -5.66
CA GLU A 341 10.91 9.46 -6.94
C GLU A 341 10.34 8.20 -7.60
N ASN A 342 9.34 8.36 -8.44
CA ASN A 342 8.76 7.28 -9.22
C ASN A 342 8.58 7.73 -10.67
N HIS A 343 9.21 7.02 -11.59
CA HIS A 343 9.22 7.42 -13.01
C HIS A 343 8.72 6.31 -13.93
N LEU A 344 8.05 6.72 -15.04
CA LEU A 344 7.64 5.80 -16.09
C LEU A 344 8.79 5.47 -17.03
N PHE A 345 8.96 4.18 -17.26
CA PHE A 345 9.86 3.60 -18.25
C PHE A 345 9.13 2.68 -19.21
N ARG A 346 9.73 2.42 -20.36
CA ARG A 346 9.36 1.30 -21.23
C ARG A 346 10.59 0.54 -21.70
N ILE A 347 10.40 -0.76 -21.95
CA ILE A 347 11.43 -1.63 -22.54
C ILE A 347 10.84 -2.43 -23.70
N GLU A 348 11.55 -2.49 -24.83
CA GLU A 348 11.11 -3.30 -25.97
C GLU A 348 11.35 -4.79 -25.71
N VAL A 349 10.34 -5.61 -26.00
CA VAL A 349 10.38 -7.06 -25.90
C VAL A 349 10.05 -7.65 -27.27
N ARG A 350 11.02 -8.30 -27.90
CA ARG A 350 10.85 -8.97 -29.19
C ARG A 350 10.85 -10.46 -29.00
N ILE A 351 9.66 -11.07 -29.08
CA ILE A 351 9.48 -12.51 -28.99
C ILE A 351 9.43 -13.08 -30.40
N PRO A 352 10.32 -14.03 -30.80
CA PRO A 352 10.34 -14.60 -32.14
C PRO A 352 9.03 -15.26 -32.51
N GLY A 353 8.58 -15.09 -33.76
CA GLY A 353 7.32 -15.71 -34.26
C GLY A 353 6.05 -14.95 -33.86
N VAL A 354 6.15 -13.93 -33.00
CA VAL A 354 5.03 -13.04 -32.69
C VAL A 354 5.09 -11.84 -33.63
N PRO A 355 4.10 -11.63 -34.54
CA PRO A 355 4.07 -10.46 -35.38
C PRO A 355 4.00 -9.21 -34.52
N ALA A 356 4.80 -8.18 -34.85
CA ALA A 356 4.60 -6.86 -34.25
C ALA A 356 3.17 -6.39 -34.63
N LEU A 357 2.28 -6.34 -33.66
CA LEU A 357 0.89 -5.88 -33.90
C LEU A 357 0.94 -4.43 -34.36
N ARG A 358 0.64 -4.18 -35.65
CA ARG A 358 0.47 -2.81 -36.18
C ARG A 358 -0.82 -2.25 -35.57
N HIS A 359 -0.81 -0.99 -35.15
CA HIS A 359 -1.96 -0.30 -34.54
C HIS A 359 -3.27 -0.45 -35.34
N SER A 360 -3.20 -0.63 -36.68
CA SER A 360 -4.36 -0.81 -37.56
C SER A 360 -4.93 -2.24 -37.62
N GLN A 361 -4.30 -3.24 -36.97
CA GLN A 361 -4.66 -4.66 -37.09
C GLN A 361 -5.09 -5.30 -35.75
N ARG A 362 -5.39 -4.49 -34.74
CA ARG A 362 -5.81 -5.01 -33.42
C ARG A 362 -7.23 -5.57 -33.51
N PRO A 363 -7.48 -6.82 -33.06
CA PRO A 363 -8.84 -7.34 -32.96
C PRO A 363 -9.61 -6.50 -31.96
N LYS A 364 -10.84 -6.11 -32.31
CA LYS A 364 -11.80 -5.58 -31.34
C LYS A 364 -12.00 -6.63 -30.26
N SER A 365 -12.08 -6.22 -29.00
CA SER A 365 -12.35 -7.10 -27.88
C SER A 365 -13.59 -7.97 -28.21
N GLY A 366 -13.43 -9.31 -28.15
CA GLY A 366 -14.50 -10.27 -28.45
C GLY A 366 -14.35 -11.12 -29.71
N SER A 367 -13.26 -11.01 -30.51
CA SER A 367 -13.11 -11.83 -31.69
C SER A 367 -12.48 -13.20 -31.39
N GLN A 368 -13.20 -14.26 -31.75
CA GLN A 368 -12.87 -15.69 -31.57
C GLN A 368 -11.60 -16.17 -32.30
N THR A 369 -10.87 -15.30 -33.01
CA THR A 369 -9.72 -15.66 -33.86
C THR A 369 -8.38 -15.77 -33.10
N MET A 370 -8.27 -15.36 -31.85
CA MET A 370 -7.02 -15.45 -31.07
C MET A 370 -6.64 -16.87 -30.64
N GLY A 371 -7.60 -17.72 -30.29
CA GLY A 371 -7.34 -19.06 -29.75
C GLY A 371 -6.65 -20.03 -30.72
N GLN A 372 -6.81 -19.86 -32.05
CA GLN A 372 -6.22 -20.77 -33.05
C GLN A 372 -4.79 -20.40 -33.44
N SER A 373 -4.37 -19.14 -33.25
CA SER A 373 -3.01 -18.66 -33.56
C SER A 373 -1.99 -19.01 -32.46
N LEU A 374 -2.42 -19.10 -31.20
CA LEU A 374 -1.55 -19.30 -30.04
C LEU A 374 -0.98 -20.73 -29.94
N SER A 375 -1.69 -21.74 -30.48
CA SER A 375 -1.28 -23.16 -30.40
C SER A 375 -0.02 -23.52 -31.23
N ARG A 376 0.56 -22.56 -31.99
CA ARG A 376 1.72 -22.75 -32.86
C ARG A 376 3.01 -22.10 -32.36
N ILE A 377 3.02 -21.49 -31.19
CA ILE A 377 4.21 -20.82 -30.66
C ILE A 377 5.16 -21.86 -30.05
N PRO A 378 6.45 -21.95 -30.50
CA PRO A 378 7.40 -22.91 -29.96
C PRO A 378 7.64 -22.72 -28.45
N ALA A 379 7.89 -23.81 -27.76
CA ALA A 379 8.11 -23.85 -26.32
C ALA A 379 9.35 -23.06 -25.84
N ASP A 380 10.37 -22.90 -26.69
CA ASP A 380 11.65 -22.22 -26.38
C ASP A 380 11.68 -20.73 -26.74
N ILE A 381 10.52 -20.12 -26.91
CA ILE A 381 10.41 -18.78 -27.48
C ILE A 381 10.98 -17.69 -26.54
N VAL A 382 10.81 -17.87 -25.22
CA VAL A 382 11.35 -16.93 -24.22
C VAL A 382 12.88 -16.95 -24.20
N ALA A 383 13.50 -18.11 -24.36
CA ALA A 383 14.95 -18.25 -24.42
C ALA A 383 15.57 -17.41 -25.56
N LYS A 384 14.83 -17.23 -26.67
CA LYS A 384 15.25 -16.52 -27.88
C LYS A 384 14.77 -15.05 -27.93
N ALA A 385 14.00 -14.59 -26.94
CA ALA A 385 13.51 -13.21 -26.89
C ALA A 385 14.68 -12.22 -26.82
N LYS A 386 14.51 -11.06 -27.45
CA LYS A 386 15.48 -9.94 -27.38
C LYS A 386 14.85 -8.75 -26.69
N PHE A 387 15.63 -8.10 -25.84
CA PHE A 387 15.20 -6.93 -25.07
C PHE A 387 15.93 -5.68 -25.59
N GLY A 388 15.21 -4.57 -25.71
CA GLY A 388 15.77 -3.25 -25.93
C GLY A 388 16.42 -2.69 -24.68
N LYS A 389 16.90 -1.45 -24.77
CA LYS A 389 17.29 -0.69 -23.57
C LYS A 389 16.05 -0.03 -22.95
N PRO A 390 15.99 0.07 -21.64
CA PRO A 390 14.97 0.89 -20.97
C PRO A 390 15.02 2.34 -21.45
N VAL A 391 13.85 2.96 -21.58
CA VAL A 391 13.70 4.37 -21.95
C VAL A 391 12.78 5.03 -20.94
N ARG A 392 13.29 6.02 -20.20
CA ARG A 392 12.50 6.87 -19.30
C ARG A 392 11.57 7.76 -20.13
N LEU A 393 10.30 7.86 -19.74
CA LEU A 393 9.24 8.59 -20.46
C LEU A 393 8.75 9.84 -19.71
N THR A 394 9.00 9.93 -18.39
CA THR A 394 8.73 11.11 -17.56
C THR A 394 10.05 11.82 -17.25
N ALA A 395 10.14 13.12 -17.51
CA ALA A 395 11.39 13.88 -17.38
C ALA A 395 11.44 14.74 -16.12
N GLU A 396 10.29 15.18 -15.65
CA GLU A 396 10.13 16.06 -14.50
C GLU A 396 10.52 15.32 -13.21
N GLU A 397 11.06 16.05 -12.22
CA GLU A 397 11.36 15.52 -10.89
C GLU A 397 10.06 15.24 -10.12
N GLY A 398 10.05 14.19 -9.30
CA GLY A 398 8.99 13.87 -8.38
C GLY A 398 8.38 12.48 -8.53
N TRP A 399 7.24 12.32 -7.91
CA TRP A 399 6.48 11.07 -7.90
C TRP A 399 5.40 11.10 -8.98
N HIS A 400 5.53 10.24 -9.98
CA HIS A 400 4.60 10.09 -11.09
C HIS A 400 3.62 8.94 -10.85
N THR A 401 2.33 9.23 -10.95
CA THR A 401 1.24 8.25 -10.98
C THR A 401 0.72 8.15 -12.41
N ILE A 402 0.89 6.99 -13.01
CA ILE A 402 0.69 6.77 -14.44
C ILE A 402 -0.58 5.96 -14.70
N SER A 403 -1.39 6.42 -15.64
CA SER A 403 -2.53 5.65 -16.16
C SER A 403 -2.39 5.52 -17.69
N LEU A 404 -2.07 4.31 -18.18
CA LEU A 404 -2.00 3.99 -19.60
C LEU A 404 -3.39 3.63 -20.12
N ASN A 405 -3.73 4.04 -21.34
CA ASN A 405 -4.91 3.52 -22.03
C ASN A 405 -4.68 2.05 -22.48
N ASP A 406 -5.77 1.29 -22.75
CA ASP A 406 -5.70 -0.15 -23.01
C ASP A 406 -4.78 -0.55 -24.17
N ASP A 407 -4.63 0.34 -25.16
CA ASP A 407 -3.76 0.10 -26.30
C ASP A 407 -2.33 0.65 -26.13
N CYS A 408 -2.02 1.24 -24.99
CA CYS A 408 -0.74 1.81 -24.62
C CYS A 408 -0.23 2.87 -25.63
N THR A 409 -1.14 3.61 -26.29
CA THR A 409 -0.77 4.68 -27.22
C THR A 409 -0.63 6.04 -26.56
N LYS A 410 -1.27 6.21 -25.39
CA LYS A 410 -1.25 7.42 -24.58
C LYS A 410 -1.25 7.06 -23.09
N PHE A 411 -0.82 8.00 -22.28
CA PHE A 411 -0.96 7.89 -20.84
C PHE A 411 -1.29 9.24 -20.20
N ILE A 412 -1.95 9.17 -19.07
CA ILE A 412 -2.14 10.28 -18.15
C ILE A 412 -1.03 10.19 -17.13
N ASP A 413 -0.30 11.29 -16.95
CA ASP A 413 0.77 11.47 -16.00
C ASP A 413 0.33 12.48 -14.94
N SER A 414 0.03 12.00 -13.73
CA SER A 414 -0.27 12.86 -12.59
C SER A 414 0.92 12.85 -11.66
N TYR A 415 1.62 13.97 -11.51
CA TYR A 415 2.82 14.04 -10.67
C TYR A 415 2.83 15.23 -9.73
N SER A 416 3.61 15.12 -8.70
CA SER A 416 3.97 16.18 -7.78
C SER A 416 5.43 16.04 -7.34
N SER A 417 6.02 17.09 -6.80
CA SER A 417 7.34 17.06 -6.17
C SER A 417 7.31 17.86 -4.87
N PHE A 418 8.40 17.93 -4.12
CA PHE A 418 8.47 18.68 -2.85
C PHE A 418 7.90 20.09 -2.95
N ASN A 419 8.07 20.74 -4.09
CA ASN A 419 7.64 22.12 -4.33
C ASN A 419 6.53 22.27 -5.39
N VAL A 420 6.07 21.17 -6.01
CA VAL A 420 5.02 21.18 -7.02
C VAL A 420 3.79 20.47 -6.48
N PRO A 421 2.67 21.18 -6.24
CA PRO A 421 1.47 20.60 -5.64
C PRO A 421 0.89 19.43 -6.42
N GLN A 422 0.58 19.64 -7.70
CA GLN A 422 0.13 18.60 -8.63
C GLN A 422 0.09 19.13 -10.06
N VAL A 423 0.56 18.31 -11.00
CA VAL A 423 0.39 18.51 -12.43
C VAL A 423 -0.22 17.23 -13.01
N THR A 424 -1.17 17.39 -13.94
CA THR A 424 -1.75 16.26 -14.67
C THR A 424 -1.64 16.53 -16.16
N ASP A 425 -0.89 15.69 -16.86
CA ASP A 425 -0.59 15.79 -18.28
C ASP A 425 -1.14 14.61 -19.07
N LEU A 426 -1.60 14.85 -20.27
CA LEU A 426 -1.84 13.82 -21.29
C LEU A 426 -0.60 13.71 -22.16
N ARG A 427 -0.03 12.51 -22.24
CA ARG A 427 1.20 12.24 -23.00
C ARG A 427 1.03 11.09 -24.01
N ALA A 428 1.79 11.13 -25.08
CA ALA A 428 1.91 10.02 -26.01
C ALA A 428 2.80 8.91 -25.44
N ALA A 429 2.70 7.70 -25.98
CA ALA A 429 3.47 6.52 -25.53
C ALA A 429 5.00 6.67 -25.62
N ASP A 430 5.50 7.69 -26.30
CA ASP A 430 6.94 8.02 -26.35
C ASP A 430 7.38 9.07 -25.32
N GLY A 431 6.47 9.49 -24.42
CA GLY A 431 6.68 10.49 -23.38
C GLY A 431 6.36 11.92 -23.79
N LYS A 432 6.04 12.17 -25.06
CA LYS A 432 5.79 13.50 -25.59
C LYS A 432 4.51 14.10 -24.99
N LEU A 433 4.61 15.30 -24.45
CA LEU A 433 3.45 16.04 -23.98
C LEU A 433 2.50 16.32 -25.16
N ILE A 434 1.24 15.87 -25.01
CA ILE A 434 0.15 16.20 -25.91
C ILE A 434 -0.53 17.47 -25.41
N ARG A 435 -0.90 17.49 -24.11
CA ARG A 435 -1.62 18.60 -23.49
C ARG A 435 -1.52 18.53 -21.97
N ASN A 436 -1.38 19.68 -21.31
CA ASN A 436 -1.62 19.78 -19.88
C ASN A 436 -3.15 19.73 -19.61
N LEU A 437 -3.56 18.85 -18.72
CA LEU A 437 -4.96 18.72 -18.28
C LEU A 437 -5.25 19.62 -17.08
N SER A 438 -4.28 19.76 -16.16
CA SER A 438 -4.42 20.55 -14.95
C SER A 438 -3.07 20.83 -14.31
N THR A 439 -2.93 22.04 -13.77
CA THR A 439 -1.84 22.41 -12.86
C THR A 439 -2.46 23.05 -11.62
N ALA A 440 -2.33 22.39 -10.49
CA ALA A 440 -2.87 22.89 -9.22
C ALA A 440 -2.02 24.04 -8.70
N SER A 441 -2.69 25.08 -8.21
CA SER A 441 -2.03 26.12 -7.43
C SER A 441 -1.68 25.61 -6.04
N ASP A 442 -0.70 26.24 -5.39
CA ASP A 442 -0.39 25.97 -4.00
C ASP A 442 -1.59 26.31 -3.10
N PRO A 443 -2.20 25.32 -2.43
CA PRO A 443 -3.33 25.55 -1.55
C PRO A 443 -2.95 26.27 -0.24
N LEU A 444 -1.67 26.31 0.11
CA LEU A 444 -1.18 26.95 1.34
C LEU A 444 -0.70 28.39 1.12
N LYS A 445 -0.81 28.95 -0.09
CA LYS A 445 -0.36 30.32 -0.40
C LYS A 445 -0.92 31.42 0.53
N ASP A 446 -2.14 31.20 1.06
CA ASP A 446 -2.84 32.11 1.97
C ASP A 446 -2.72 31.70 3.45
N TYR A 447 -1.88 30.72 3.75
CA TYR A 447 -1.64 30.20 5.11
C TYR A 447 -0.21 30.48 5.55
N LYS A 448 -0.04 30.68 6.86
CA LYS A 448 1.29 30.68 7.46
C LYS A 448 1.89 29.28 7.42
N THR A 449 3.10 29.17 6.93
CA THR A 449 3.83 27.88 6.93
C THR A 449 5.25 28.11 7.43
N GLY A 450 5.77 27.15 8.20
CA GLY A 450 7.19 27.09 8.49
C GLY A 450 7.98 26.59 7.27
N GLU A 451 9.30 26.78 7.28
CA GLU A 451 10.18 26.16 6.32
C GLU A 451 10.13 24.62 6.49
N VAL A 452 10.08 23.90 5.36
CA VAL A 452 10.15 22.43 5.36
C VAL A 452 11.46 22.00 4.73
N LEU A 453 12.21 21.17 5.45
CA LEU A 453 13.49 20.65 5.01
C LEU A 453 13.35 19.17 4.66
N PHE A 454 13.93 18.78 3.52
CA PHE A 454 14.02 17.40 3.07
C PHE A 454 15.47 16.99 3.01
N GLY A 455 15.79 15.82 3.54
CA GLY A 455 17.18 15.37 3.57
C GLY A 455 17.30 13.90 3.89
N THR A 456 18.54 13.48 4.12
CA THR A 456 18.86 12.09 4.48
C THR A 456 19.72 12.01 5.73
N VAL A 457 19.52 10.94 6.49
CA VAL A 457 20.42 10.51 7.56
C VAL A 457 20.79 9.06 7.34
N LYS A 458 21.99 8.65 7.78
CA LYS A 458 22.39 7.25 7.67
C LYS A 458 21.48 6.35 8.52
N SER A 459 21.23 5.12 8.04
CA SER A 459 20.72 4.04 8.88
C SER A 459 21.72 3.76 10.03
N ALA A 460 21.25 3.14 11.09
CA ALA A 460 22.09 2.87 12.27
C ALA A 460 23.31 1.99 11.97
N ASP A 461 23.24 1.15 10.94
CA ASP A 461 24.37 0.35 10.43
C ASP A 461 25.25 1.10 9.41
N GLY A 462 24.89 2.34 9.04
CA GLY A 462 25.61 3.20 8.12
C GLY A 462 25.50 2.86 6.64
N GLN A 463 24.69 1.84 6.26
CA GLN A 463 24.66 1.32 4.90
C GLN A 463 23.72 2.11 3.97
N TYR A 464 22.60 2.64 4.51
CA TYR A 464 21.54 3.27 3.74
C TYR A 464 21.36 4.73 4.11
N ASP A 465 20.81 5.51 3.18
CA ASP A 465 20.38 6.88 3.40
C ASP A 465 18.86 6.89 3.63
N ASN A 466 18.43 7.08 4.87
CA ASN A 466 17.02 7.20 5.25
C ASN A 466 16.56 8.64 5.02
N TRP A 467 15.52 8.81 4.21
CA TRP A 467 14.94 10.12 3.94
C TRP A 467 14.13 10.62 5.12
N TYR A 468 14.15 11.95 5.32
CA TYR A 468 13.32 12.63 6.31
C TYR A 468 12.70 13.91 5.74
N ARG A 469 11.62 14.36 6.38
CA ARG A 469 11.10 15.72 6.30
C ARG A 469 11.05 16.35 7.69
N LEU A 470 11.37 17.62 7.75
CA LEU A 470 11.45 18.40 8.99
C LEU A 470 10.69 19.71 8.82
N PHE A 471 9.64 19.94 9.60
CA PHE A 471 8.88 21.17 9.65
C PHE A 471 9.41 22.06 10.75
N LEU A 472 9.85 23.26 10.39
CA LEU A 472 10.21 24.29 11.35
C LEU A 472 8.98 25.11 11.74
N PRO A 473 8.95 25.68 12.96
CA PRO A 473 7.89 26.62 13.36
C PRO A 473 7.74 27.81 12.40
N THR A 474 6.52 28.36 12.25
CA THR A 474 6.25 29.46 11.34
C THR A 474 7.07 30.72 11.65
N ASP A 475 7.24 31.06 12.91
CA ASP A 475 8.04 32.21 13.35
C ASP A 475 9.39 31.70 13.90
N PHE A 476 10.09 30.89 13.11
CA PHE A 476 11.32 30.25 13.54
C PHE A 476 12.44 31.24 13.79
N ASP A 477 13.03 31.18 14.99
CA ASP A 477 14.18 31.94 15.43
C ASP A 477 15.27 30.98 15.89
N PRO A 478 16.41 30.89 15.20
CA PRO A 478 17.49 29.96 15.55
C PRO A 478 18.13 30.19 16.92
N ALA A 479 17.84 31.33 17.57
CA ALA A 479 18.31 31.62 18.92
C ALA A 479 17.39 31.07 20.02
N ARG A 480 16.21 30.55 19.66
CA ARG A 480 15.25 29.95 20.59
C ARG A 480 15.33 28.44 20.54
N LYS A 481 14.91 27.78 21.63
CA LYS A 481 14.77 26.33 21.68
C LYS A 481 13.31 25.91 21.52
N TYR A 482 13.10 24.88 20.72
CA TYR A 482 11.77 24.37 20.38
C TYR A 482 11.60 22.91 20.78
N PRO A 483 10.40 22.52 21.27
CA PRO A 483 10.05 21.14 21.46
C PRO A 483 9.93 20.41 20.11
N VAL A 484 10.21 19.11 20.10
CA VAL A 484 10.18 18.24 18.91
C VAL A 484 9.08 17.20 19.04
N ILE A 485 8.35 16.97 17.95
CA ILE A 485 7.47 15.81 17.80
C ILE A 485 8.01 14.92 16.66
N LEU A 486 8.40 13.71 17.00
CA LEU A 486 8.62 12.64 16.03
C LEU A 486 7.26 12.05 15.65
N TYR A 487 6.87 12.17 14.37
CA TYR A 487 5.78 11.36 13.83
C TYR A 487 6.37 10.11 13.18
N VAL A 488 5.99 8.92 13.68
CA VAL A 488 6.54 7.65 13.24
C VAL A 488 5.43 6.69 12.77
N TYR A 489 5.67 6.00 11.66
CA TYR A 489 4.96 4.77 11.34
C TYR A 489 5.94 3.59 11.42
N GLY A 490 6.96 3.57 10.58
CA GLY A 490 8.09 2.65 10.64
C GLY A 490 7.81 1.23 10.17
N GLY A 491 6.55 0.90 9.87
CA GLY A 491 6.15 -0.46 9.52
C GLY A 491 6.61 -0.93 8.14
N PRO A 492 6.53 -2.24 7.88
CA PRO A 492 6.93 -2.84 6.60
C PRO A 492 6.32 -2.15 5.39
N HIS A 493 7.11 -1.97 4.35
CA HIS A 493 6.72 -1.37 3.06
C HIS A 493 6.19 0.07 3.12
N SER A 494 6.19 0.71 4.28
CA SER A 494 5.56 2.01 4.48
C SER A 494 6.56 3.14 4.36
N GLN A 495 6.72 3.68 3.16
CA GLN A 495 7.54 4.86 2.91
C GLN A 495 6.77 6.14 3.29
N MET A 496 7.31 6.89 4.25
CA MET A 496 6.71 8.10 4.78
C MET A 496 7.18 9.39 4.11
N VAL A 497 8.32 9.34 3.42
CA VAL A 497 8.90 10.47 2.71
C VAL A 497 9.04 10.13 1.23
N GLN A 498 8.28 10.81 0.39
CA GLN A 498 8.32 10.70 -1.06
C GLN A 498 8.48 12.09 -1.67
N ASP A 499 9.07 12.19 -2.85
CA ASP A 499 9.12 13.46 -3.59
C ASP A 499 7.74 13.78 -4.19
N THR A 500 6.81 14.04 -3.29
CA THR A 500 5.48 14.58 -3.52
C THR A 500 5.37 15.93 -2.82
N TRP A 501 4.30 16.67 -3.03
CA TRP A 501 4.12 17.99 -2.42
C TRP A 501 4.29 17.94 -0.89
N LEU A 502 5.25 18.74 -0.41
CA LEU A 502 5.69 18.78 0.97
C LEU A 502 6.07 17.39 1.55
N GLY A 503 6.61 16.50 0.71
CA GLY A 503 7.13 15.21 1.15
C GLY A 503 6.08 14.26 1.68
N GLN A 504 4.88 14.25 1.10
CA GLN A 504 3.74 13.45 1.58
C GLN A 504 3.17 13.95 2.92
N VAL A 505 3.12 15.29 3.10
CA VAL A 505 2.69 15.92 4.33
C VAL A 505 1.33 15.45 4.83
N ARG A 506 1.23 15.32 6.15
CA ARG A 506 -0.04 15.33 6.87
C ARG A 506 -0.26 16.76 7.39
N MET A 507 -1.38 17.40 7.07
CA MET A 507 -1.61 18.81 7.44
C MET A 507 -1.58 19.05 8.96
N TRP A 508 -1.78 18.03 9.78
CA TRP A 508 -1.57 18.10 11.21
C TRP A 508 -0.09 18.39 11.58
N GLU A 509 0.87 17.91 10.80
CA GLU A 509 2.30 18.21 11.00
C GLU A 509 2.56 19.71 10.84
N MET A 510 1.97 20.33 9.80
CA MET A 510 2.02 21.77 9.57
C MET A 510 1.31 22.56 10.68
N LEU A 511 0.14 22.07 11.14
CA LEU A 511 -0.58 22.70 12.27
C LEU A 511 0.27 22.70 13.56
N MET A 512 0.99 21.62 13.85
CA MET A 512 1.87 21.55 15.01
C MET A 512 3.08 22.50 14.84
N ALA A 513 3.61 22.64 13.63
CA ALA A 513 4.64 23.64 13.33
C ALA A 513 4.13 25.08 13.58
N GLN A 514 2.90 25.40 13.18
CA GLN A 514 2.25 26.70 13.51
C GLN A 514 2.07 26.89 15.03
N LYS A 515 1.93 25.80 15.79
CA LYS A 515 1.83 25.83 17.26
C LYS A 515 3.21 25.97 17.95
N GLY A 516 4.30 25.99 17.19
CA GLY A 516 5.66 26.19 17.70
C GLY A 516 6.44 24.91 17.99
N TYR A 517 6.03 23.79 17.43
CA TYR A 517 6.80 22.54 17.47
C TYR A 517 7.67 22.40 16.23
N ILE A 518 8.84 21.77 16.37
CA ILE A 518 9.54 21.12 15.27
C ILE A 518 8.87 19.77 15.07
N VAL A 519 8.46 19.44 13.84
CA VAL A 519 7.89 18.12 13.53
C VAL A 519 8.82 17.37 12.60
N TYR A 520 9.19 16.16 12.98
CA TYR A 520 10.14 15.33 12.25
C TYR A 520 9.52 14.00 11.85
N VAL A 521 9.76 13.60 10.62
CA VAL A 521 9.32 12.31 10.06
C VAL A 521 10.47 11.70 9.28
N GLN A 522 10.79 10.44 9.55
CA GLN A 522 11.90 9.74 8.93
C GLN A 522 11.49 8.34 8.50
N ASP A 523 11.96 7.89 7.32
CA ASP A 523 11.94 6.49 6.92
C ASP A 523 13.04 5.70 7.66
N ASN A 524 12.87 4.38 7.73
CA ASN A 524 13.81 3.45 8.35
C ASN A 524 13.90 2.15 7.56
N ARG A 525 14.85 1.29 7.87
CA ARG A 525 14.88 -0.08 7.35
C ARG A 525 13.56 -0.77 7.64
N GLY A 526 13.09 -1.58 6.69
CA GLY A 526 11.75 -2.17 6.65
C GLY A 526 10.82 -1.50 5.63
N THR A 527 11.10 -0.25 5.22
CA THR A 527 10.29 0.42 4.19
C THR A 527 10.71 0.01 2.77
N GLN A 528 9.98 0.44 1.73
CA GLN A 528 10.16 0.00 0.35
C GLN A 528 11.16 0.86 -0.46
N ASN A 529 11.38 0.48 -1.72
CA ASN A 529 12.16 1.16 -2.75
C ASN A 529 13.69 1.18 -2.54
N ARG A 530 14.22 0.26 -1.72
CA ARG A 530 15.67 0.09 -1.50
C ARG A 530 16.12 -1.37 -1.53
N GLY A 531 15.27 -2.26 -2.07
CA GLY A 531 15.54 -3.68 -2.22
C GLY A 531 15.27 -4.54 -0.98
N ALA A 532 15.32 -5.86 -1.18
CA ALA A 532 14.90 -6.86 -0.21
C ALA A 532 15.72 -6.87 1.09
N GLU A 533 17.01 -6.55 1.04
CA GLU A 533 17.84 -6.50 2.25
C GLU A 533 17.42 -5.38 3.19
N TYR A 534 17.05 -4.23 2.63
CA TYR A 534 16.52 -3.12 3.39
C TYR A 534 15.12 -3.40 3.93
N GLU A 535 14.23 -3.94 3.08
CA GLU A 535 12.82 -4.24 3.44
C GLU A 535 12.72 -5.35 4.48
N LYS A 536 13.43 -6.45 4.26
CA LYS A 536 13.37 -7.65 5.12
C LYS A 536 14.27 -7.56 6.36
N ALA A 537 14.92 -6.42 6.58
CA ALA A 537 15.80 -6.21 7.75
C ALA A 537 15.08 -6.33 9.10
N ILE A 538 13.76 -6.21 9.11
CA ILE A 538 12.93 -6.27 10.32
C ILE A 538 12.44 -7.68 10.67
N HIS A 539 12.63 -8.65 9.76
CA HIS A 539 12.11 -10.01 9.93
C HIS A 539 12.57 -10.63 11.24
N ARG A 540 11.62 -11.17 12.03
CA ARG A 540 11.73 -11.80 13.34
C ARG A 540 12.01 -10.86 14.53
N HIS A 541 12.21 -9.56 14.29
CA HIS A 541 12.50 -8.59 15.35
C HIS A 541 11.96 -7.19 15.05
N CYS A 542 10.69 -7.12 14.66
CA CYS A 542 9.97 -5.88 14.38
C CYS A 542 10.22 -4.80 15.44
N GLY A 543 10.46 -3.57 15.02
CA GLY A 543 10.72 -2.41 15.87
C GLY A 543 12.19 -2.21 16.23
N GLN A 544 13.07 -3.22 16.14
CA GLN A 544 14.44 -3.10 16.62
C GLN A 544 15.33 -2.26 15.69
N ASN A 545 15.39 -2.62 14.41
CA ASN A 545 16.14 -1.85 13.40
C ASN A 545 15.49 -0.49 13.14
N GLU A 546 14.18 -0.45 13.18
CA GLU A 546 13.39 0.77 13.00
C GLU A 546 13.69 1.78 14.12
N MET A 547 13.68 1.36 15.40
CA MET A 547 14.05 2.22 16.51
C MET A 547 15.49 2.71 16.39
N ALA A 548 16.43 1.82 16.05
CA ALA A 548 17.82 2.19 15.89
C ALA A 548 18.00 3.28 14.83
N ASP A 549 17.34 3.14 13.69
CA ASP A 549 17.37 4.12 12.60
C ASP A 549 16.70 5.45 12.98
N GLN A 550 15.53 5.41 13.63
CA GLN A 550 14.83 6.60 14.12
C GLN A 550 15.70 7.38 15.13
N MET A 551 16.44 6.68 15.98
CA MET A 551 17.34 7.31 16.97
C MET A 551 18.54 8.01 16.35
N VAL A 552 18.99 7.63 15.14
CA VAL A 552 20.02 8.39 14.41
C VAL A 552 19.49 9.79 14.09
N GLY A 553 18.26 9.90 13.55
CA GLY A 553 17.64 11.20 13.28
C GLY A 553 17.38 12.01 14.55
N ILE A 554 16.90 11.37 15.61
CA ILE A 554 16.70 12.04 16.91
C ILE A 554 18.02 12.57 17.47
N ASN A 555 19.12 11.82 17.38
CA ASN A 555 20.44 12.28 17.84
C ASN A 555 20.97 13.43 16.95
N MET A 556 20.73 13.40 15.64
CA MET A 556 21.01 14.53 14.76
C MET A 556 20.24 15.78 15.23
N LEU A 557 18.93 15.67 15.48
CA LEU A 557 18.10 16.77 15.97
C LEU A 557 18.63 17.33 17.32
N LYS A 558 18.97 16.46 18.27
CA LYS A 558 19.53 16.86 19.58
C LYS A 558 20.84 17.65 19.48
N SER A 559 21.59 17.50 18.38
CA SER A 559 22.80 18.26 18.12
C SER A 559 22.55 19.71 17.63
N LEU A 560 21.32 20.02 17.21
CA LEU A 560 20.96 21.33 16.70
C LEU A 560 20.71 22.33 17.85
N PRO A 561 21.27 23.56 17.81
CA PRO A 561 21.24 24.49 18.93
C PRO A 561 19.82 24.97 19.28
N PHE A 562 18.89 24.95 18.32
CA PHE A 562 17.51 25.37 18.48
C PHE A 562 16.56 24.22 18.90
N VAL A 563 17.07 23.00 19.08
CA VAL A 563 16.27 21.88 19.58
C VAL A 563 16.35 21.83 21.10
N ASP A 564 15.18 21.71 21.75
CA ASP A 564 15.12 21.41 23.17
C ASP A 564 15.13 19.91 23.38
N SER A 565 16.30 19.38 23.73
CA SER A 565 16.50 17.94 23.92
C SER A 565 15.72 17.34 25.11
N ASP A 566 15.23 18.19 26.02
CA ASP A 566 14.42 17.76 27.17
C ASP A 566 12.93 17.76 26.86
N ARG A 567 12.52 18.23 25.66
CA ARG A 567 11.14 18.29 25.20
C ARG A 567 10.98 17.60 23.85
N ILE A 568 11.17 16.28 23.82
CA ILE A 568 10.97 15.42 22.65
C ILE A 568 9.78 14.50 22.91
N GLY A 569 8.79 14.55 22.00
CA GLY A 569 7.63 13.68 22.01
C GLY A 569 7.59 12.78 20.78
N VAL A 570 6.70 11.76 20.81
CA VAL A 570 6.50 10.84 19.71
C VAL A 570 5.02 10.51 19.50
N HIS A 571 4.59 10.41 18.24
CA HIS A 571 3.23 10.04 17.85
C HIS A 571 3.23 9.09 16.67
N GLY A 572 2.37 8.08 16.72
CA GLY A 572 2.13 7.18 15.60
C GLY A 572 0.86 6.36 15.78
N TRP A 573 0.39 5.76 14.69
CA TRP A 573 -0.84 4.97 14.66
C TRP A 573 -0.56 3.55 14.15
N SER A 574 -1.26 2.52 14.68
CA SER A 574 -1.09 1.13 14.29
C SER A 574 0.33 0.62 14.59
N TYR A 575 1.10 0.21 13.57
CA TYR A 575 2.53 -0.06 13.73
C TYR A 575 3.27 1.15 14.33
N GLY A 576 2.89 2.38 13.94
CA GLY A 576 3.43 3.60 14.54
C GLY A 576 3.06 3.77 16.01
N GLY A 577 1.91 3.23 16.44
CA GLY A 577 1.54 3.14 17.86
C GLY A 577 2.45 2.16 18.62
N PHE A 578 2.73 1.00 18.03
CA PHE A 578 3.75 0.06 18.53
C PHE A 578 5.12 0.74 18.63
N MET A 579 5.56 1.43 17.57
CA MET A 579 6.82 2.17 17.56
C MET A 579 6.86 3.27 18.62
N THR A 580 5.75 3.99 18.84
CA THR A 580 5.64 5.02 19.88
C THR A 580 5.92 4.46 21.26
N ILE A 581 5.26 3.35 21.64
CA ILE A 581 5.46 2.73 22.94
C ILE A 581 6.85 2.09 23.03
N SER A 582 7.31 1.46 21.93
CA SER A 582 8.66 0.88 21.85
C SER A 582 9.74 1.94 22.13
N LEU A 583 9.66 3.10 21.47
CA LEU A 583 10.60 4.22 21.66
C LEU A 583 10.54 4.77 23.08
N MET A 584 9.33 4.97 23.65
CA MET A 584 9.18 5.47 25.00
C MET A 584 9.71 4.54 26.09
N THR A 585 9.64 3.22 25.86
CA THR A 585 10.08 2.22 26.85
C THR A 585 11.54 1.82 26.68
N ASN A 586 12.11 1.92 25.46
CA ASN A 586 13.53 1.63 25.23
C ASN A 586 14.42 2.89 25.36
N TYR A 587 13.86 4.10 25.12
CA TYR A 587 14.59 5.37 25.25
C TYR A 587 13.86 6.36 26.18
N PRO A 588 13.56 5.97 27.43
CA PRO A 588 12.72 6.73 28.35
C PRO A 588 13.33 8.09 28.75
N GLU A 589 14.65 8.24 28.63
CA GLU A 589 15.31 9.53 28.89
C GLU A 589 15.17 10.52 27.72
N THR A 590 14.82 10.04 26.53
CA THR A 590 14.66 10.87 25.33
C THR A 590 13.22 11.33 25.17
N PHE A 591 12.26 10.40 25.17
CA PHE A 591 10.87 10.71 24.90
C PHE A 591 10.08 11.00 26.17
N LYS A 592 9.61 12.25 26.30
CA LYS A 592 8.88 12.74 27.49
C LYS A 592 7.38 12.57 27.38
N VAL A 593 6.85 12.67 26.14
CA VAL A 593 5.42 12.54 25.87
C VAL A 593 5.22 11.64 24.65
N GLY A 594 4.26 10.71 24.73
CA GLY A 594 3.87 9.88 23.58
C GLY A 594 2.37 9.76 23.44
N VAL A 595 1.91 9.72 22.19
CA VAL A 595 0.52 9.39 21.87
C VAL A 595 0.50 8.22 20.90
N ALA A 596 0.11 7.04 21.38
CA ALA A 596 0.02 5.81 20.61
C ALA A 596 -1.43 5.54 20.20
N GLY A 597 -1.67 5.45 18.90
CA GLY A 597 -2.99 5.12 18.37
C GLY A 597 -3.08 3.67 17.90
N GLY A 598 -4.10 2.93 18.31
CA GLY A 598 -4.36 1.54 17.90
C GLY A 598 -3.12 0.65 17.91
N PRO A 599 -2.31 0.63 19.01
CA PRO A 599 -0.97 0.03 18.97
C PRO A 599 -1.01 -1.48 18.98
N VAL A 600 -0.19 -2.12 18.15
CA VAL A 600 0.18 -3.53 18.38
C VAL A 600 0.99 -3.58 19.68
N ILE A 601 0.64 -4.47 20.61
CA ILE A 601 1.32 -4.60 21.90
C ILE A 601 2.13 -5.89 21.98
N ASP A 602 1.60 -6.95 21.40
CA ASP A 602 2.26 -8.25 21.35
C ASP A 602 1.87 -8.96 20.06
N TRP A 603 2.86 -9.38 19.28
CA TRP A 603 2.65 -9.97 17.96
C TRP A 603 1.89 -11.30 17.98
N LYS A 604 1.85 -12.01 19.10
CA LYS A 604 1.04 -13.23 19.25
C LYS A 604 -0.47 -13.01 19.16
N TRP A 605 -0.94 -11.78 19.37
CA TRP A 605 -2.35 -11.40 19.25
C TRP A 605 -2.67 -10.78 17.87
N TYR A 606 -1.67 -10.61 17.02
CA TYR A 606 -1.91 -10.07 15.69
C TYR A 606 -2.27 -11.20 14.71
N GLU A 607 -2.89 -10.83 13.59
CA GLU A 607 -3.41 -11.82 12.64
C GLU A 607 -2.27 -12.60 11.95
N VAL A 608 -2.59 -13.82 11.50
CA VAL A 608 -1.63 -14.84 11.06
C VAL A 608 -0.84 -14.43 9.81
N MET A 609 -1.50 -13.87 8.77
CA MET A 609 -0.88 -13.64 7.46
C MET A 609 0.23 -12.59 7.56
N TYR A 610 -0.05 -11.49 8.24
CA TYR A 610 0.93 -10.43 8.51
C TYR A 610 1.90 -10.83 9.63
N GLY A 611 1.35 -11.30 10.77
CA GLY A 611 2.14 -11.62 11.96
C GLY A 611 3.19 -12.68 11.71
N GLU A 612 2.84 -13.78 11.01
CA GLU A 612 3.80 -14.85 10.70
C GLU A 612 4.78 -14.46 9.59
N ARG A 613 4.42 -13.56 8.66
CA ARG A 613 5.36 -13.03 7.66
C ARG A 613 6.53 -12.31 8.30
N TYR A 614 6.26 -11.43 9.26
CA TYR A 614 7.30 -10.56 9.81
C TYR A 614 7.93 -11.07 11.09
N MET A 615 7.25 -11.96 11.83
CA MET A 615 7.72 -12.45 13.13
C MET A 615 7.91 -13.97 13.20
N ASP A 616 7.55 -14.74 12.17
CA ASP A 616 7.30 -16.18 12.27
C ASP A 616 6.25 -16.47 13.36
N THR A 617 6.31 -17.62 14.05
CA THR A 617 5.46 -17.94 15.21
C THR A 617 6.23 -17.81 16.52
N GLU A 618 5.51 -17.63 17.65
CA GLU A 618 6.16 -17.63 18.98
C GLU A 618 6.95 -18.93 19.24
N ALA A 619 6.47 -20.05 18.70
CA ALA A 619 7.15 -21.35 18.84
C ALA A 619 8.49 -21.41 18.08
N THR A 620 8.60 -20.74 16.93
CA THR A 620 9.81 -20.77 16.08
C THR A 620 10.71 -19.55 16.29
N ASN A 621 10.21 -18.49 16.96
CA ASN A 621 10.92 -17.25 17.25
C ASN A 621 10.67 -16.74 18.68
N PRO A 622 10.82 -17.55 19.74
CA PRO A 622 10.47 -17.15 21.10
C PRO A 622 11.26 -15.92 21.60
N GLU A 623 12.53 -15.78 21.18
CA GLU A 623 13.38 -14.64 21.58
C GLU A 623 12.87 -13.33 20.94
N GLY A 624 12.52 -13.35 19.64
CA GLY A 624 11.97 -12.19 18.94
C GLY A 624 10.63 -11.75 19.56
N PHE A 625 9.73 -12.68 19.87
CA PHE A 625 8.48 -12.36 20.55
C PHE A 625 8.71 -11.78 21.95
N ALA A 626 9.63 -12.36 22.74
CA ALA A 626 9.95 -11.84 24.06
C ALA A 626 10.57 -10.42 24.00
N GLN A 627 11.41 -10.15 23.01
CA GLN A 627 12.07 -8.85 22.80
C GLN A 627 11.09 -7.77 22.38
N THR A 628 10.14 -8.11 21.49
CA THR A 628 9.23 -7.15 20.85
C THR A 628 7.93 -6.93 21.64
N SER A 629 7.59 -7.81 22.60
CA SER A 629 6.39 -7.68 23.43
C SER A 629 6.50 -6.47 24.37
N LEU A 630 5.66 -5.46 24.14
CA LEU A 630 5.64 -4.24 24.95
C LEU A 630 5.21 -4.51 26.40
N ILE A 631 4.51 -5.60 26.65
CA ILE A 631 4.13 -6.06 28.01
C ILE A 631 5.38 -6.20 28.89
N ASN A 632 6.49 -6.65 28.34
CA ASN A 632 7.72 -6.90 29.08
C ASN A 632 8.43 -5.60 29.50
N ASN A 633 8.19 -4.50 28.80
CA ASN A 633 8.90 -3.23 28.96
C ASN A 633 8.12 -2.16 29.75
N VAL A 634 6.94 -2.50 30.30
CA VAL A 634 6.06 -1.55 31.01
C VAL A 634 6.79 -0.77 32.12
N ASN A 635 7.67 -1.43 32.89
CA ASN A 635 8.40 -0.79 33.99
C ASN A 635 9.38 0.32 33.54
N ASN A 636 9.73 0.35 32.25
CA ASN A 636 10.65 1.34 31.70
C ASN A 636 9.94 2.64 31.30
N LEU A 637 8.63 2.66 31.27
CA LEU A 637 7.86 3.86 30.89
C LEU A 637 8.04 4.95 31.99
N LYS A 638 8.68 6.06 31.62
CA LYS A 638 8.90 7.23 32.49
C LYS A 638 8.09 8.46 32.05
N GLY A 639 7.92 8.63 30.75
CA GLY A 639 7.21 9.75 30.14
C GLY A 639 5.68 9.63 30.26
N LYS A 640 5.00 10.68 29.83
CA LYS A 640 3.53 10.72 29.72
C LYS A 640 3.09 9.99 28.48
N LEU A 641 2.29 8.94 28.61
CA LEU A 641 1.76 8.13 27.51
C LEU A 641 0.22 8.22 27.48
N LEU A 642 -0.32 8.59 26.32
CA LEU A 642 -1.74 8.43 25.98
C LEU A 642 -1.88 7.31 24.94
N ILE A 643 -2.77 6.35 25.20
CA ILE A 643 -3.21 5.36 24.20
C ILE A 643 -4.62 5.72 23.75
N CYS A 644 -4.82 5.81 22.43
CA CYS A 644 -6.14 5.97 21.80
C CYS A 644 -6.44 4.74 20.94
N GLN A 645 -7.64 4.13 21.07
CA GLN A 645 -8.00 2.98 20.26
C GLN A 645 -9.50 2.88 20.00
N GLY A 646 -9.89 2.37 18.81
CA GLY A 646 -11.26 1.95 18.53
C GLY A 646 -11.63 0.70 19.31
N ALA A 647 -12.80 0.70 19.98
CA ALA A 647 -13.22 -0.45 20.79
C ALA A 647 -13.78 -1.62 19.95
N ILE A 648 -14.12 -1.35 18.68
CA ILE A 648 -14.54 -2.38 17.72
C ILE A 648 -13.48 -2.56 16.61
N ASP A 649 -12.21 -2.32 16.94
CA ASP A 649 -11.06 -2.50 16.05
C ASP A 649 -10.95 -3.98 15.64
N ASN A 650 -11.07 -4.25 14.33
CA ASN A 650 -11.01 -5.55 13.70
C ASN A 650 -9.63 -5.87 13.08
N THR A 651 -8.68 -4.94 13.20
CA THR A 651 -7.31 -5.06 12.68
C THR A 651 -6.32 -5.27 13.83
N VAL A 652 -6.23 -4.31 14.74
CA VAL A 652 -5.50 -4.44 16.00
C VAL A 652 -6.52 -4.59 17.11
N VAL A 653 -6.87 -5.81 17.44
CA VAL A 653 -7.98 -6.09 18.34
C VAL A 653 -7.79 -5.45 19.71
N TRP A 654 -8.88 -5.03 20.33
CA TRP A 654 -8.88 -4.23 21.58
C TRP A 654 -8.10 -4.87 22.73
N GLN A 655 -7.94 -6.19 22.71
CA GLN A 655 -7.13 -6.94 23.67
C GLN A 655 -5.69 -6.39 23.81
N HIS A 656 -5.08 -5.89 22.71
CA HIS A 656 -3.74 -5.32 22.76
C HIS A 656 -3.64 -4.20 23.79
N SER A 657 -4.42 -3.14 23.65
CA SER A 657 -4.38 -2.01 24.58
C SER A 657 -4.83 -2.37 25.99
N LEU A 658 -5.91 -3.16 26.12
CA LEU A 658 -6.41 -3.56 27.43
C LEU A 658 -5.37 -4.38 28.22
N SER A 659 -4.64 -5.27 27.54
CA SER A 659 -3.58 -6.06 28.17
C SER A 659 -2.40 -5.19 28.63
N PHE A 660 -2.03 -4.17 27.84
CA PHE A 660 -0.99 -3.22 28.23
C PHE A 660 -1.43 -2.38 29.44
N VAL A 661 -2.64 -1.85 29.41
CA VAL A 661 -3.22 -1.09 30.54
C VAL A 661 -3.28 -1.94 31.80
N GLN A 662 -3.76 -3.20 31.70
CA GLN A 662 -3.79 -4.13 32.83
C GLN A 662 -2.38 -4.36 33.39
N LYS A 663 -1.38 -4.52 32.53
CA LYS A 663 0.02 -4.70 32.96
C LYS A 663 0.57 -3.46 33.67
N CYS A 664 0.21 -2.28 33.19
CA CYS A 664 0.58 -1.02 33.86
C CYS A 664 -0.07 -0.94 35.26
N VAL A 665 -1.33 -1.32 35.42
CA VAL A 665 -2.00 -1.40 36.75
C VAL A 665 -1.28 -2.36 37.69
N GLU A 666 -0.93 -3.56 37.20
CA GLU A 666 -0.18 -4.56 38.00
C GLU A 666 1.19 -4.06 38.49
N ARG A 667 1.81 -3.18 37.68
CA ARG A 667 3.15 -2.63 37.96
C ARG A 667 3.13 -1.23 38.56
N ASN A 668 1.92 -0.69 38.87
CA ASN A 668 1.71 0.68 39.37
C ASN A 668 2.37 1.75 38.43
N VAL A 669 2.34 1.52 37.13
CA VAL A 669 2.78 2.47 36.09
C VAL A 669 1.57 3.25 35.61
N GLN A 670 1.68 4.59 35.58
CA GLN A 670 0.57 5.46 35.20
C GLN A 670 0.62 5.76 33.68
N LEU A 671 -0.55 5.69 33.02
CA LEU A 671 -0.77 6.13 31.64
C LEU A 671 -2.18 6.69 31.50
N ASP A 672 -2.41 7.42 30.41
CA ASP A 672 -3.73 7.86 30.00
C ASP A 672 -4.27 6.94 28.89
N TYR A 673 -5.56 6.62 28.94
CA TYR A 673 -6.20 5.75 27.96
C TYR A 673 -7.54 6.34 27.52
N PHE A 674 -7.76 6.40 26.19
CA PHE A 674 -9.01 6.91 25.64
C PHE A 674 -9.56 5.98 24.54
N PRO A 675 -10.61 5.21 24.81
CA PRO A 675 -11.28 4.40 23.80
C PRO A 675 -12.24 5.24 22.94
N TYR A 676 -12.33 4.89 21.65
CA TYR A 676 -13.39 5.34 20.71
C TYR A 676 -14.40 4.21 20.55
N PRO A 677 -15.52 4.23 21.31
CA PRO A 677 -16.37 3.05 21.50
C PRO A 677 -17.00 2.48 20.22
N CYS A 678 -17.28 3.34 19.24
CA CYS A 678 -17.91 2.97 17.97
C CYS A 678 -16.96 3.08 16.77
N SER A 679 -15.66 3.13 16.99
CA SER A 679 -14.67 3.18 15.90
C SER A 679 -13.96 1.85 15.75
N GLU A 680 -13.71 1.49 14.50
CA GLU A 680 -12.80 0.43 14.07
C GLU A 680 -11.34 0.88 14.20
N HIS A 681 -10.43 0.24 13.46
CA HIS A 681 -8.99 0.56 13.50
C HIS A 681 -8.68 2.03 13.21
N ASN A 682 -9.40 2.61 12.26
CA ASN A 682 -9.27 4.03 11.93
C ASN A 682 -10.48 4.81 12.46
N VAL A 683 -10.20 5.97 13.08
CA VAL A 683 -11.22 6.95 13.45
C VAL A 683 -11.45 7.87 12.26
N PHE A 684 -12.65 7.87 11.67
CA PHE A 684 -12.98 8.58 10.45
C PHE A 684 -13.87 9.80 10.66
N GLY A 685 -13.92 10.65 9.61
CA GLY A 685 -14.84 11.79 9.54
C GLY A 685 -14.63 12.79 10.68
N ARG A 686 -15.73 13.30 11.25
CA ARG A 686 -15.69 14.29 12.33
C ARG A 686 -15.11 13.76 13.63
N TRP A 687 -15.19 12.46 13.87
CA TRP A 687 -14.58 11.85 15.06
C TRP A 687 -13.06 11.91 15.02
N ARG A 688 -12.46 11.94 13.83
CA ARG A 688 -11.04 12.16 13.66
C ARG A 688 -10.59 13.56 14.09
N ILE A 689 -11.44 14.60 13.94
CA ILE A 689 -11.17 15.94 14.47
C ILE A 689 -11.01 15.87 15.99
N HIS A 690 -11.97 15.23 16.69
CA HIS A 690 -11.89 15.03 18.14
C HIS A 690 -10.62 14.25 18.55
N LEU A 691 -10.25 13.21 17.79
CA LEU A 691 -9.01 12.47 18.04
C LEU A 691 -7.78 13.37 17.92
N MET A 692 -7.68 14.15 16.83
CA MET A 692 -6.49 14.97 16.59
C MET A 692 -6.44 16.20 17.54
N ASP A 693 -7.57 16.73 17.98
CA ASP A 693 -7.63 17.70 19.08
C ASP A 693 -7.09 17.08 20.38
N LYS A 694 -7.49 15.85 20.70
CA LYS A 694 -7.00 15.16 21.90
C LYS A 694 -5.49 14.90 21.84
N VAL A 695 -4.98 14.45 20.70
CA VAL A 695 -3.54 14.25 20.45
C VAL A 695 -2.79 15.57 20.63
N THR A 696 -3.29 16.64 20.01
CA THR A 696 -2.69 17.99 20.06
C THR A 696 -2.65 18.54 21.48
N ASN A 697 -3.79 18.48 22.18
CA ASN A 697 -3.89 18.98 23.55
C ASN A 697 -2.97 18.21 24.50
N TYR A 698 -2.78 16.92 24.29
CA TYR A 698 -1.86 16.12 25.11
C TYR A 698 -0.41 16.57 24.98
N PHE A 699 0.02 16.92 23.77
CA PHE A 699 1.34 17.54 23.56
C PHE A 699 1.41 18.97 24.13
N ASP A 700 0.39 19.78 23.95
CA ASP A 700 0.35 21.13 24.51
C ASP A 700 0.41 21.13 26.04
N ASP A 701 -0.25 20.16 26.70
CA ASP A 701 -0.31 20.06 28.16
C ASP A 701 0.99 19.53 28.79
N TYR A 702 1.73 18.65 28.09
CA TYR A 702 2.84 17.92 28.71
C TYR A 702 4.21 18.13 28.03
N LEU A 703 4.28 18.71 26.83
CA LEU A 703 5.54 18.88 26.10
C LEU A 703 5.89 20.37 25.85
N LYS A 704 4.95 21.28 25.94
CA LYS A 704 5.13 22.70 25.66
C LYS A 704 5.88 23.47 26.75
#